data_975e6c2b326ec5eedffdf3a4bc6943ad
#
_entry.id   975e6c2b326ec5eedffdf3a4bc6943ad
#
_cell.length_a   1.000
_cell.length_b   1.000
_cell.length_c   1.000
_cell.angle_alpha   90.00
_cell.angle_beta   90.00
_cell.angle_gamma   90.00
#
_symmetry.space_group_name_H-M   'P 1'
#
loop_
_entity.id
_entity.type
_entity.pdbx_description
1 polymer ?
#
loop_
_entity_poly.entity_id
_entity_poly.type
_entity_poly.pdbx_seq_one_letter_code
_entity_poly.pdbx_strand_id
1 'polypeptide(L)'
;VIHSPCIKELWEEMKYLDKNFSYNNIDMYNLLKENSLVFEINEDEWDDYQRLSRNVQFLSLHNDIEPNLQYKSIIDKKILIIGLGTVGAPLVYELDKFGFKNIVVIDGDSVELKNITAQLGYSTSDVGQLKTKAIREKISSIKETIDDYLSVDNIETILYDIKPDIIFSCADDSTGNLIKLLISKISKYNYTLFLTGYSQEELIVYHITKENQQVFLSYFNEQPYLLETQFISHNTGTIAKGLMSASLAFNTLIKSFYLKVDDILFFNFRLNTIYTQNLRYLNLNEFEKRYIFRNIEQEILKIEYILQHTTDFDKEEIIKRVFEFNYYTYLTFCTDITNQNYKYLNNHLDFLFNRIYGDSIEDHFRSEILQLETLKADYYKKNGIPIVNYSKFRRNIPIFDDILLDYKNFVFSPKFKDVYNSLLDKRKIFIENISRQLKTRYGFDFIELISKNLRVSINTKNLDKYDFLEFEFLESEKIVATDAFEMILRAIDDKEFFNFVENYRNNGFIDCEKRSDKTHKNFTLYNPYTKTSKIIMTYQENFMGVMRLSHELMHAYSYDLFKERLHLDELYKIPKSFWEIFAKLGELFVADSQGKLSVFFRKSFYQYVFCQIDYNVLSLSKNSSIEDILKIKSEFFNSIGLLPELLEYTQYNFIDYSMLYSKHFYAYDAVFSDIIALGIYKYSKKLNYSFGEIISIIASISTFTIDSIKDEFNIEIESLIESYVSEINNFLNNSFLEEMKDEYFKGK
;
A
#
# COMPACT_ATOMS: atom_id res chain seq x y z
N VAL A 1 10.13 -28.90 1.15
CA VAL A 1 11.41 -29.59 0.99
C VAL A 1 11.51 -30.63 2.10
N ILE A 2 11.32 -31.89 1.78
CA ILE A 2 11.46 -32.97 2.76
C ILE A 2 12.95 -33.31 2.82
N HIS A 3 13.63 -32.93 3.91
CA HIS A 3 14.94 -33.42 4.23
C HIS A 3 14.81 -34.77 5.00
N SER A 4 14.82 -35.85 4.25
CA SER A 4 14.90 -37.20 4.83
C SER A 4 16.03 -38.00 4.16
N PRO A 5 16.82 -38.80 4.90
CA PRO A 5 17.79 -39.72 4.31
C PRO A 5 17.15 -40.74 3.35
N CYS A 6 15.87 -40.99 3.48
CA CYS A 6 15.09 -41.87 2.59
C CYS A 6 14.81 -41.33 1.17
N ILE A 7 15.08 -40.05 0.86
CA ILE A 7 14.77 -39.47 -0.46
C ILE A 7 15.58 -40.17 -1.57
N LYS A 8 16.81 -40.61 -1.27
CA LYS A 8 17.66 -41.26 -2.27
C LYS A 8 17.16 -42.69 -2.58
N GLU A 9 16.70 -43.41 -1.58
CA GLU A 9 16.11 -44.75 -1.71
C GLU A 9 14.75 -44.63 -2.42
N LEU A 10 13.91 -43.67 -2.06
CA LEU A 10 12.64 -43.38 -2.70
C LEU A 10 12.85 -43.05 -4.19
N TRP A 11 13.85 -42.24 -4.54
CA TRP A 11 14.18 -41.88 -5.91
C TRP A 11 14.68 -43.06 -6.73
N GLU A 12 15.47 -43.96 -6.15
CA GLU A 12 15.93 -45.16 -6.81
C GLU A 12 14.77 -46.15 -7.02
N GLU A 13 13.85 -46.29 -6.07
CA GLU A 13 12.65 -47.11 -6.22
C GLU A 13 11.69 -46.52 -7.28
N MET A 14 11.51 -45.17 -7.32
CA MET A 14 10.69 -44.50 -8.34
C MET A 14 11.21 -44.64 -9.75
N LYS A 15 12.53 -44.86 -9.96
CA LYS A 15 13.11 -45.13 -11.29
C LYS A 15 12.67 -46.48 -11.90
N TYR A 16 12.19 -47.40 -11.09
CA TYR A 16 11.76 -48.73 -11.49
C TYR A 16 10.23 -48.86 -11.60
N LEU A 17 9.48 -47.74 -11.51
CA LEU A 17 8.04 -47.71 -11.72
C LEU A 17 7.73 -47.83 -13.21
N ASP A 18 7.92 -49.03 -13.79
CA ASP A 18 7.46 -49.40 -15.13
C ASP A 18 6.09 -50.09 -15.06
N LYS A 19 5.41 -50.21 -16.20
CA LYS A 19 4.03 -50.64 -16.40
C LYS A 19 3.59 -51.96 -15.73
N ASN A 20 4.47 -52.68 -15.02
CA ASN A 20 4.18 -53.93 -14.34
C ASN A 20 4.48 -53.89 -12.82
N PHE A 21 3.98 -52.90 -12.15
CA PHE A 21 4.20 -52.71 -10.72
C PHE A 21 3.68 -53.87 -9.88
N SER A 22 4.57 -54.64 -9.30
CA SER A 22 4.24 -55.56 -8.20
C SER A 22 4.51 -54.88 -6.86
N TYR A 23 3.45 -54.59 -6.14
CA TYR A 23 3.51 -53.88 -4.84
C TYR A 23 4.31 -54.65 -3.80
N ASN A 24 5.59 -54.32 -3.62
CA ASN A 24 6.36 -54.81 -2.49
C ASN A 24 6.25 -53.89 -1.25
N ASN A 25 5.61 -52.71 -1.38
CA ASN A 25 5.47 -51.78 -0.25
C ASN A 25 4.19 -50.93 -0.36
N ILE A 26 3.05 -51.55 -0.01
CA ILE A 26 1.71 -50.92 0.02
C ILE A 26 1.70 -49.67 0.90
N ASP A 27 2.44 -49.68 1.99
CA ASP A 27 2.44 -48.54 2.94
C ASP A 27 3.13 -47.31 2.33
N MET A 28 4.19 -47.49 1.53
CA MET A 28 4.86 -46.39 0.83
C MET A 28 3.99 -45.82 -0.27
N TYR A 29 3.31 -46.68 -1.04
CA TYR A 29 2.38 -46.24 -2.10
C TYR A 29 1.22 -45.43 -1.48
N ASN A 30 0.63 -45.91 -0.39
CA ASN A 30 -0.45 -45.22 0.30
C ASN A 30 0.03 -43.87 0.85
N LEU A 31 1.23 -43.81 1.42
CA LEU A 31 1.85 -42.58 1.91
C LEU A 31 2.07 -41.57 0.79
N LEU A 32 2.56 -42.02 -0.37
CA LEU A 32 2.76 -41.17 -1.54
C LEU A 32 1.44 -40.68 -2.12
N LYS A 33 0.41 -41.55 -2.13
CA LYS A 33 -0.95 -41.20 -2.60
C LYS A 33 -1.64 -40.22 -1.66
N GLU A 34 -1.55 -40.44 -0.34
CA GLU A 34 -2.08 -39.54 0.69
C GLU A 34 -1.43 -38.14 0.66
N ASN A 35 -0.18 -38.05 0.24
CA ASN A 35 0.54 -36.79 0.06
C ASN A 35 0.49 -36.23 -1.36
N SER A 36 -0.40 -36.76 -2.21
CA SER A 36 -0.59 -36.31 -3.61
C SER A 36 0.69 -36.33 -4.47
N LEU A 37 1.61 -37.22 -4.16
CA LEU A 37 2.87 -37.40 -4.89
C LEU A 37 2.78 -38.47 -6.00
N VAL A 38 1.73 -39.29 -5.98
CA VAL A 38 1.42 -40.34 -6.97
C VAL A 38 -0.07 -40.30 -7.29
N PHE A 39 -0.40 -40.31 -8.58
CA PHE A 39 -1.77 -40.36 -9.07
C PHE A 39 -2.00 -41.59 -9.94
N GLU A 40 -3.14 -42.25 -9.82
CA GLU A 40 -3.58 -43.29 -10.73
C GLU A 40 -4.14 -42.63 -11.99
N ILE A 41 -3.61 -43.00 -13.16
CA ILE A 41 -4.11 -42.54 -14.45
C ILE A 41 -4.73 -43.73 -15.13
N ASN A 42 -6.03 -43.66 -15.40
CA ASN A 42 -6.72 -44.69 -16.20
C ASN A 42 -6.58 -44.34 -17.68
N GLU A 43 -5.62 -44.97 -18.35
CA GLU A 43 -5.31 -44.74 -19.77
C GLU A 43 -6.48 -45.13 -20.69
N ASP A 44 -7.34 -46.08 -20.28
CA ASP A 44 -8.45 -46.60 -21.06
C ASP A 44 -9.64 -45.64 -21.19
N GLU A 45 -9.68 -44.59 -20.36
CA GLU A 45 -10.75 -43.58 -20.37
C GLU A 45 -10.54 -42.47 -21.39
N TRP A 46 -9.41 -42.43 -22.10
CA TRP A 46 -9.01 -41.31 -22.96
C TRP A 46 -8.57 -41.77 -24.35
N ASP A 47 -9.39 -41.50 -25.37
CA ASP A 47 -9.03 -41.75 -26.77
C ASP A 47 -7.78 -40.99 -27.24
N ASP A 48 -7.48 -39.84 -26.59
CA ASP A 48 -6.37 -38.93 -26.92
C ASP A 48 -5.23 -38.94 -25.88
N TYR A 49 -5.24 -39.85 -24.88
CA TYR A 49 -4.31 -39.83 -23.77
C TYR A 49 -2.84 -39.80 -24.22
N GLN A 50 -2.44 -40.62 -25.17
CA GLN A 50 -1.04 -40.65 -25.64
C GLN A 50 -0.57 -39.29 -26.18
N ARG A 51 -1.45 -38.57 -26.85
CA ARG A 51 -1.15 -37.24 -27.42
C ARG A 51 -1.07 -36.18 -26.35
N LEU A 52 -1.90 -36.23 -25.31
CA LEU A 52 -2.10 -35.20 -24.31
C LEU A 52 -1.42 -35.53 -22.97
N SER A 53 -0.80 -36.70 -22.82
CA SER A 53 -0.23 -37.22 -21.59
C SER A 53 0.75 -36.26 -20.90
N ARG A 54 1.57 -35.54 -21.68
CA ARG A 54 2.53 -34.56 -21.10
C ARG A 54 1.84 -33.38 -20.42
N ASN A 55 0.71 -32.91 -20.96
CA ASN A 55 -0.05 -31.83 -20.39
C ASN A 55 -0.74 -32.26 -19.08
N VAL A 56 -1.27 -33.47 -19.05
CA VAL A 56 -1.86 -34.08 -17.86
C VAL A 56 -0.78 -34.24 -16.76
N GLN A 57 0.37 -34.80 -17.14
CA GLN A 57 1.51 -34.95 -16.20
C GLN A 57 2.00 -33.61 -15.68
N PHE A 58 2.07 -32.59 -16.53
CA PHE A 58 2.43 -31.23 -16.08
C PHE A 58 1.48 -30.69 -15.01
N LEU A 59 0.17 -30.83 -15.21
CA LEU A 59 -0.82 -30.39 -14.21
C LEU A 59 -0.77 -31.20 -12.92
N SER A 60 -0.46 -32.50 -13.00
CA SER A 60 -0.34 -33.36 -11.82
C SER A 60 0.76 -32.94 -10.85
N LEU A 61 1.77 -32.23 -11.33
CA LEU A 61 2.86 -31.71 -10.50
C LEU A 61 2.46 -30.51 -9.64
N HIS A 62 1.28 -29.95 -9.88
CA HIS A 62 0.91 -28.65 -9.30
C HIS A 62 -0.40 -28.65 -8.51
N ASN A 63 -1.09 -29.80 -8.40
CA ASN A 63 -2.41 -29.86 -7.77
C ASN A 63 -2.69 -31.15 -6.99
N ASP A 64 -3.51 -30.99 -5.95
CA ASP A 64 -4.07 -32.09 -5.15
C ASP A 64 -5.35 -32.71 -5.75
N ILE A 65 -5.75 -32.26 -6.95
CA ILE A 65 -6.96 -32.73 -7.64
C ILE A 65 -6.56 -33.80 -8.67
N GLU A 66 -7.41 -34.78 -8.85
CA GLU A 66 -7.21 -35.84 -9.86
C GLU A 66 -6.93 -35.19 -11.23
N PRO A 67 -5.73 -35.42 -11.83
CA PRO A 67 -5.25 -34.65 -12.99
C PRO A 67 -6.12 -34.77 -14.23
N ASN A 68 -6.74 -35.94 -14.48
CA ASN A 68 -7.58 -36.17 -15.63
C ASN A 68 -8.86 -35.36 -15.58
N LEU A 69 -9.52 -35.33 -14.41
CA LEU A 69 -10.75 -34.55 -14.21
C LEU A 69 -10.47 -33.07 -14.38
N GLN A 70 -9.36 -32.61 -13.79
CA GLN A 70 -8.95 -31.22 -13.90
C GLN A 70 -8.64 -30.84 -15.35
N TYR A 71 -7.84 -31.64 -16.04
CA TYR A 71 -7.48 -31.38 -17.42
C TYR A 71 -8.71 -31.35 -18.35
N LYS A 72 -9.66 -32.29 -18.20
CA LYS A 72 -10.94 -32.27 -18.91
C LYS A 72 -11.71 -30.99 -18.68
N SER A 73 -11.82 -30.56 -17.44
CA SER A 73 -12.53 -29.31 -17.09
C SER A 73 -11.89 -28.06 -17.70
N ILE A 74 -10.58 -28.06 -17.89
CA ILE A 74 -9.82 -26.97 -18.51
C ILE A 74 -10.04 -26.93 -20.02
N ILE A 75 -9.84 -28.06 -20.72
CA ILE A 75 -9.89 -28.10 -22.20
C ILE A 75 -11.30 -27.95 -22.76
N ASP A 76 -12.34 -28.20 -21.98
CA ASP A 76 -13.73 -28.01 -22.37
C ASP A 76 -14.20 -26.53 -22.26
N LYS A 77 -13.38 -25.65 -21.68
CA LYS A 77 -13.67 -24.22 -21.62
C LYS A 77 -13.82 -23.60 -23.00
N LYS A 78 -14.82 -22.71 -23.14
CA LYS A 78 -15.07 -21.96 -24.36
C LYS A 78 -14.23 -20.69 -24.39
N ILE A 79 -13.37 -20.55 -25.38
CA ILE A 79 -12.41 -19.46 -25.51
C ILE A 79 -12.78 -18.58 -26.70
N LEU A 80 -12.91 -17.28 -26.49
CA LEU A 80 -13.03 -16.28 -27.54
C LEU A 80 -11.70 -15.53 -27.70
N ILE A 81 -11.15 -15.51 -28.91
CA ILE A 81 -9.94 -14.79 -29.27
C ILE A 81 -10.32 -13.61 -30.18
N ILE A 82 -10.01 -12.39 -29.73
CA ILE A 82 -10.26 -11.13 -30.44
C ILE A 82 -8.96 -10.67 -31.07
N GLY A 83 -8.90 -10.64 -32.40
CA GLY A 83 -7.72 -10.29 -33.17
C GLY A 83 -6.80 -11.49 -33.46
N LEU A 84 -6.51 -11.73 -34.75
CA LEU A 84 -5.65 -12.81 -35.26
C LEU A 84 -4.36 -12.25 -35.87
N GLY A 85 -3.83 -11.23 -35.21
CA GLY A 85 -2.56 -10.58 -35.56
C GLY A 85 -1.33 -11.34 -35.07
N THR A 86 -0.27 -10.62 -34.80
CA THR A 86 1.05 -11.11 -34.36
C THR A 86 0.98 -11.95 -33.08
N VAL A 87 0.04 -11.64 -32.17
CA VAL A 87 -0.16 -12.32 -30.89
C VAL A 87 -1.27 -13.37 -30.97
N GLY A 88 -2.43 -13.02 -31.51
CA GLY A 88 -3.60 -13.90 -31.46
C GLY A 88 -3.47 -15.17 -32.35
N ALA A 89 -2.86 -15.05 -33.53
CA ALA A 89 -2.67 -16.20 -34.38
C ALA A 89 -1.78 -17.30 -33.73
N PRO A 90 -0.58 -17.03 -33.20
CA PRO A 90 0.19 -18.04 -32.48
C PRO A 90 -0.51 -18.57 -31.22
N LEU A 91 -1.25 -17.73 -30.50
CA LEU A 91 -2.00 -18.15 -29.32
C LEU A 91 -3.03 -19.24 -29.63
N VAL A 92 -3.72 -19.12 -30.75
CA VAL A 92 -4.66 -20.20 -31.23
C VAL A 92 -3.93 -21.53 -31.39
N TYR A 93 -2.71 -21.54 -31.94
CA TYR A 93 -1.91 -22.76 -32.06
C TYR A 93 -1.52 -23.34 -30.71
N GLU A 94 -1.11 -22.51 -29.75
CA GLU A 94 -0.74 -22.98 -28.39
C GLU A 94 -1.94 -23.61 -27.68
N LEU A 95 -3.12 -22.99 -27.78
CA LEU A 95 -4.37 -23.50 -27.20
C LEU A 95 -4.78 -24.84 -27.86
N ASP A 96 -4.70 -24.96 -29.21
CA ASP A 96 -4.96 -26.19 -29.92
C ASP A 96 -4.00 -27.32 -29.49
N LYS A 97 -2.70 -27.03 -29.40
CA LYS A 97 -1.68 -28.01 -28.99
C LYS A 97 -1.84 -28.46 -27.54
N PHE A 98 -2.31 -27.60 -26.68
CA PHE A 98 -2.64 -27.96 -25.28
C PHE A 98 -3.88 -28.87 -25.24
N GLY A 99 -4.80 -28.78 -26.20
CA GLY A 99 -5.97 -29.64 -26.31
C GLY A 99 -7.32 -28.96 -26.11
N PHE A 100 -7.38 -27.61 -26.04
CA PHE A 100 -8.65 -26.91 -26.03
C PHE A 100 -9.50 -27.23 -27.25
N LYS A 101 -10.82 -27.48 -27.06
CA LYS A 101 -11.71 -27.97 -28.10
C LYS A 101 -12.71 -26.94 -28.61
N ASN A 102 -12.92 -25.88 -27.90
CA ASN A 102 -14.00 -24.90 -28.10
C ASN A 102 -13.44 -23.50 -28.31
N ILE A 103 -12.72 -23.28 -29.39
CA ILE A 103 -12.13 -21.97 -29.73
C ILE A 103 -13.04 -21.24 -30.71
N VAL A 104 -13.36 -19.99 -30.43
CA VAL A 104 -14.04 -19.02 -31.30
C VAL A 104 -13.07 -17.91 -31.61
N VAL A 105 -12.97 -17.47 -32.84
CA VAL A 105 -12.08 -16.39 -33.26
C VAL A 105 -12.84 -15.29 -33.99
N ILE A 106 -12.46 -14.04 -33.72
CA ILE A 106 -13.01 -12.85 -34.39
C ILE A 106 -11.87 -11.97 -34.92
N ASP A 107 -11.92 -11.64 -36.21
CA ASP A 107 -10.99 -10.72 -36.89
C ASP A 107 -11.63 -10.31 -38.23
N GLY A 108 -11.66 -9.01 -38.52
CA GLY A 108 -12.20 -8.46 -39.76
C GLY A 108 -11.18 -8.33 -40.89
N ASP A 109 -9.87 -8.58 -40.62
CA ASP A 109 -8.81 -8.39 -41.62
C ASP A 109 -8.66 -9.56 -42.57
N SER A 110 -8.10 -9.24 -43.73
CA SER A 110 -7.53 -10.23 -44.67
C SER A 110 -6.01 -10.35 -44.48
N VAL A 111 -5.47 -11.48 -44.86
CA VAL A 111 -4.01 -11.74 -44.84
C VAL A 111 -3.33 -10.86 -45.88
N GLU A 112 -2.40 -10.03 -45.46
CA GLU A 112 -1.55 -9.19 -46.30
C GLU A 112 -0.14 -9.78 -46.42
N LEU A 113 0.60 -9.40 -47.46
CA LEU A 113 1.97 -9.88 -47.68
C LEU A 113 2.89 -9.52 -46.50
N LYS A 114 2.73 -8.33 -45.89
CA LYS A 114 3.50 -7.90 -44.71
C LYS A 114 3.24 -8.79 -43.48
N ASN A 115 2.12 -9.49 -43.40
CA ASN A 115 1.80 -10.38 -42.29
C ASN A 115 2.65 -11.65 -42.28
N ILE A 116 3.09 -12.13 -43.44
CA ILE A 116 3.80 -13.41 -43.58
C ILE A 116 5.10 -13.47 -42.77
N THR A 117 5.79 -12.37 -42.63
CA THR A 117 7.06 -12.28 -41.88
C THR A 117 6.91 -11.98 -40.39
N ALA A 118 5.73 -11.50 -39.98
CA ALA A 118 5.50 -11.05 -38.60
C ALA A 118 4.46 -11.92 -37.85
N GLN A 119 3.63 -12.67 -38.55
CA GLN A 119 2.50 -13.40 -37.99
C GLN A 119 2.60 -14.90 -38.27
N LEU A 120 2.76 -15.69 -37.22
CA LEU A 120 2.75 -17.15 -37.35
C LEU A 120 1.36 -17.62 -37.76
N GLY A 121 1.33 -18.58 -38.66
CA GLY A 121 0.09 -19.24 -39.11
C GLY A 121 -0.36 -18.84 -40.52
N TYR A 122 0.24 -17.81 -41.11
CA TYR A 122 -0.04 -17.42 -42.50
C TYR A 122 1.10 -17.73 -43.44
N SER A 123 0.74 -18.05 -44.68
CA SER A 123 1.64 -18.33 -45.78
C SER A 123 1.29 -17.48 -47.00
N THR A 124 2.15 -17.47 -48.00
CA THR A 124 1.91 -16.70 -49.24
C THR A 124 0.65 -17.11 -49.98
N SER A 125 0.22 -18.37 -49.82
CA SER A 125 -1.05 -18.86 -50.38
C SER A 125 -2.30 -18.32 -49.71
N ASP A 126 -2.17 -17.76 -48.49
CA ASP A 126 -3.30 -17.22 -47.74
C ASP A 126 -3.54 -15.75 -48.04
N VAL A 127 -2.64 -15.06 -48.78
CA VAL A 127 -2.75 -13.66 -49.08
C VAL A 127 -4.06 -13.33 -49.80
N GLY A 128 -4.82 -12.36 -49.24
CA GLY A 128 -6.16 -11.97 -49.71
C GLY A 128 -7.30 -12.76 -49.08
N GLN A 129 -7.05 -13.85 -48.37
CA GLN A 129 -8.07 -14.60 -47.63
C GLN A 129 -8.31 -13.93 -46.28
N LEU A 130 -9.52 -14.02 -45.73
CA LEU A 130 -9.79 -13.58 -44.36
C LEU A 130 -8.92 -14.33 -43.35
N LYS A 131 -8.35 -13.65 -42.39
CA LYS A 131 -7.48 -14.26 -41.34
C LYS A 131 -8.18 -15.38 -40.59
N THR A 132 -9.45 -15.19 -40.27
CA THR A 132 -10.31 -16.16 -39.60
C THR A 132 -10.41 -17.48 -40.39
N LYS A 133 -10.62 -17.40 -41.71
CA LYS A 133 -10.70 -18.54 -42.59
C LYS A 133 -9.35 -19.25 -42.75
N ALA A 134 -8.29 -18.48 -42.99
CA ALA A 134 -6.94 -19.01 -43.15
C ALA A 134 -6.45 -19.81 -41.93
N ILE A 135 -6.77 -19.35 -40.72
CA ILE A 135 -6.44 -20.07 -39.48
C ILE A 135 -7.34 -21.29 -39.27
N ARG A 136 -8.66 -21.16 -39.51
CA ARG A 136 -9.62 -22.26 -39.34
C ARG A 136 -9.31 -23.46 -40.19
N GLU A 137 -8.84 -23.25 -41.41
CA GLU A 137 -8.43 -24.35 -42.34
C GLU A 137 -7.26 -25.17 -41.76
N LYS A 138 -6.47 -24.61 -40.87
CA LYS A 138 -5.27 -25.24 -40.30
C LYS A 138 -5.50 -25.79 -38.88
N ILE A 139 -6.54 -25.33 -38.16
CA ILE A 139 -6.77 -25.67 -36.78
C ILE A 139 -8.21 -26.15 -36.54
N SER A 140 -8.35 -27.44 -36.27
CA SER A 140 -9.65 -28.11 -36.14
C SER A 140 -10.40 -27.79 -34.83
N SER A 141 -9.73 -27.27 -33.83
CA SER A 141 -10.33 -26.85 -32.55
C SER A 141 -11.11 -25.54 -32.66
N ILE A 142 -10.97 -24.78 -33.75
CA ILE A 142 -11.79 -23.61 -34.03
C ILE A 142 -13.19 -24.06 -34.47
N LYS A 143 -14.18 -23.82 -33.63
CA LYS A 143 -15.57 -24.22 -33.89
C LYS A 143 -16.34 -23.15 -34.67
N GLU A 144 -16.02 -21.89 -34.44
CA GLU A 144 -16.74 -20.76 -35.01
C GLU A 144 -15.78 -19.63 -35.37
N THR A 145 -16.07 -18.92 -36.46
CA THR A 145 -15.35 -17.72 -36.89
C THR A 145 -16.32 -16.56 -37.08
N ILE A 146 -15.92 -15.38 -36.65
CA ILE A 146 -16.66 -14.14 -36.88
C ILE A 146 -15.78 -13.27 -37.77
N ASP A 147 -16.23 -13.04 -39.00
CA ASP A 147 -15.51 -12.29 -40.05
C ASP A 147 -15.83 -10.81 -39.93
N ASP A 148 -15.60 -10.23 -38.76
CA ASP A 148 -15.91 -8.82 -38.43
C ASP A 148 -14.98 -8.32 -37.32
N TYR A 149 -14.99 -7.01 -37.09
CA TYR A 149 -14.33 -6.40 -35.95
C TYR A 149 -15.26 -6.36 -34.73
N LEU A 150 -14.71 -6.66 -33.56
CA LEU A 150 -15.44 -6.41 -32.31
C LEU A 150 -15.62 -4.90 -32.11
N SER A 151 -16.83 -4.46 -31.84
CA SER A 151 -17.19 -3.06 -31.68
C SER A 151 -18.19 -2.86 -30.53
N VAL A 152 -18.43 -1.60 -30.17
CA VAL A 152 -19.45 -1.23 -29.19
C VAL A 152 -20.84 -1.73 -29.61
N ASP A 153 -21.12 -1.76 -30.90
CA ASP A 153 -22.44 -2.10 -31.45
C ASP A 153 -22.74 -3.61 -31.45
N ASN A 154 -21.70 -4.45 -31.61
CA ASN A 154 -21.91 -5.89 -31.76
C ASN A 154 -21.50 -6.72 -30.53
N ILE A 155 -20.75 -6.16 -29.58
CA ILE A 155 -20.18 -6.88 -28.42
C ILE A 155 -21.25 -7.61 -27.58
N GLU A 156 -22.38 -6.95 -27.31
CA GLU A 156 -23.46 -7.55 -26.49
C GLU A 156 -24.06 -8.79 -27.15
N THR A 157 -24.29 -8.72 -28.46
CA THR A 157 -24.81 -9.86 -29.25
C THR A 157 -23.79 -11.00 -29.27
N ILE A 158 -22.52 -10.70 -29.54
CA ILE A 158 -21.45 -11.69 -29.57
C ILE A 158 -21.28 -12.39 -28.23
N LEU A 159 -21.23 -11.64 -27.12
CA LEU A 159 -21.09 -12.24 -25.80
C LEU A 159 -22.30 -13.06 -25.38
N TYR A 160 -23.51 -12.64 -25.78
CA TYR A 160 -24.74 -13.37 -25.50
C TYR A 160 -24.82 -14.70 -26.26
N ASP A 161 -24.42 -14.72 -27.53
CA ASP A 161 -24.50 -15.92 -28.41
C ASP A 161 -23.37 -16.89 -28.07
N ILE A 162 -22.13 -16.39 -27.89
CA ILE A 162 -20.97 -17.25 -27.67
C ILE A 162 -20.90 -17.74 -26.23
N LYS A 163 -21.19 -16.92 -25.23
CA LYS A 163 -21.05 -17.23 -23.78
C LYS A 163 -19.66 -17.81 -23.48
N PRO A 164 -18.58 -17.07 -23.72
CA PRO A 164 -17.23 -17.56 -23.48
C PRO A 164 -16.94 -17.67 -21.98
N ASP A 165 -16.17 -18.69 -21.59
CA ASP A 165 -15.57 -18.77 -20.25
C ASP A 165 -14.33 -17.87 -20.14
N ILE A 166 -13.60 -17.72 -21.24
CA ILE A 166 -12.33 -17.02 -21.33
C ILE A 166 -12.31 -16.16 -22.59
N ILE A 167 -11.84 -14.93 -22.45
CA ILE A 167 -11.62 -14.02 -23.59
C ILE A 167 -10.15 -13.61 -23.62
N PHE A 168 -9.52 -13.74 -24.79
CA PHE A 168 -8.24 -13.09 -25.07
C PHE A 168 -8.48 -11.93 -26.02
N SER A 169 -8.12 -10.70 -25.61
CA SER A 169 -8.08 -9.54 -26.48
C SER A 169 -6.64 -9.30 -26.91
N CYS A 170 -6.39 -9.61 -28.18
CA CYS A 170 -5.09 -9.45 -28.87
C CYS A 170 -5.17 -8.38 -29.96
N ALA A 171 -6.28 -7.65 -30.06
CA ALA A 171 -6.51 -6.59 -31.03
C ALA A 171 -5.97 -5.25 -30.50
N ASP A 172 -5.47 -4.41 -31.39
CA ASP A 172 -5.08 -3.04 -31.06
C ASP A 172 -6.32 -2.19 -30.74
N ASP A 173 -6.34 -1.57 -29.55
CA ASP A 173 -7.36 -0.62 -29.13
C ASP A 173 -6.70 0.71 -28.75
N SER A 174 -6.47 1.54 -29.75
CA SER A 174 -5.79 2.83 -29.56
C SER A 174 -6.54 3.82 -28.66
N THR A 175 -7.86 3.60 -28.44
CA THR A 175 -8.71 4.45 -27.61
C THR A 175 -8.93 3.89 -26.20
N GLY A 176 -8.65 2.60 -26.01
CA GLY A 176 -8.96 1.88 -24.78
C GLY A 176 -10.46 1.69 -24.50
N ASN A 177 -11.33 2.14 -25.42
CA ASN A 177 -12.78 2.08 -25.20
C ASN A 177 -13.33 0.65 -25.26
N LEU A 178 -12.83 -0.17 -26.19
CA LEU A 178 -13.20 -1.56 -26.28
C LEU A 178 -12.74 -2.37 -25.07
N ILE A 179 -11.53 -2.10 -24.60
CA ILE A 179 -10.98 -2.71 -23.38
C ILE A 179 -11.86 -2.40 -22.17
N LYS A 180 -12.19 -1.13 -21.94
CA LYS A 180 -13.07 -0.70 -20.83
C LYS A 180 -14.45 -1.35 -20.93
N LEU A 181 -14.99 -1.45 -22.14
CA LEU A 181 -16.27 -2.07 -22.38
C LEU A 181 -16.22 -3.58 -22.06
N LEU A 182 -15.21 -4.31 -22.55
CA LEU A 182 -15.01 -5.73 -22.21
C LEU A 182 -14.91 -5.91 -20.68
N ILE A 183 -14.09 -5.10 -19.99
CA ILE A 183 -13.96 -5.18 -18.53
C ILE A 183 -15.32 -4.97 -17.86
N SER A 184 -16.12 -3.99 -18.29
CA SER A 184 -17.43 -3.69 -17.71
C SER A 184 -18.45 -4.83 -17.82
N LYS A 185 -18.27 -5.76 -18.78
CA LYS A 185 -19.20 -6.87 -19.04
C LYS A 185 -18.86 -8.16 -18.29
N ILE A 186 -17.69 -8.25 -17.65
CA ILE A 186 -17.24 -9.46 -16.94
C ILE A 186 -18.28 -9.98 -15.95
N SER A 187 -18.80 -9.12 -15.08
CA SER A 187 -19.82 -9.51 -14.09
C SER A 187 -21.14 -9.96 -14.69
N LYS A 188 -21.53 -9.40 -15.84
CA LYS A 188 -22.78 -9.77 -16.54
C LYS A 188 -22.70 -11.13 -17.21
N TYR A 189 -21.57 -11.41 -17.88
CA TYR A 189 -21.41 -12.62 -18.70
C TYR A 189 -20.51 -13.68 -18.07
N ASN A 190 -19.87 -13.38 -16.93
CA ASN A 190 -19.08 -14.30 -16.09
C ASN A 190 -17.92 -14.98 -16.83
N TYR A 191 -17.03 -14.20 -17.47
CA TYR A 191 -15.82 -14.68 -18.11
C TYR A 191 -14.55 -14.11 -17.45
N THR A 192 -13.42 -14.78 -17.70
CA THR A 192 -12.09 -14.24 -17.42
C THR A 192 -11.53 -13.57 -18.66
N LEU A 193 -11.01 -12.35 -18.53
CA LEU A 193 -10.44 -11.59 -19.63
C LEU A 193 -8.93 -11.52 -19.51
N PHE A 194 -8.24 -11.90 -20.58
CA PHE A 194 -6.81 -11.67 -20.77
C PHE A 194 -6.62 -10.61 -21.84
N LEU A 195 -5.97 -9.48 -21.48
CA LEU A 195 -5.51 -8.51 -22.47
C LEU A 195 -4.02 -8.76 -22.67
N THR A 196 -3.58 -8.89 -23.90
CA THR A 196 -2.17 -9.12 -24.19
C THR A 196 -1.71 -8.36 -25.42
N GLY A 197 -0.51 -7.81 -25.28
CA GLY A 197 0.11 -7.01 -26.32
C GLY A 197 1.59 -6.79 -26.02
N TYR A 198 2.22 -5.99 -26.87
CA TYR A 198 3.63 -5.61 -26.70
C TYR A 198 3.87 -4.17 -27.16
N SER A 199 4.87 -3.55 -26.54
CA SER A 199 5.45 -2.29 -26.94
C SER A 199 6.85 -2.51 -27.52
N GLN A 200 7.62 -1.45 -27.71
CA GLN A 200 9.03 -1.60 -28.10
C GLN A 200 9.88 -2.34 -27.07
N GLU A 201 9.61 -2.13 -25.78
CA GLU A 201 10.45 -2.63 -24.70
C GLU A 201 9.78 -3.73 -23.85
N GLU A 202 8.47 -3.88 -23.91
CA GLU A 202 7.73 -4.75 -22.98
C GLU A 202 6.64 -5.59 -23.66
N LEU A 203 6.42 -6.78 -23.11
CA LEU A 203 5.20 -7.56 -23.27
C LEU A 203 4.35 -7.39 -22.03
N ILE A 204 3.03 -7.33 -22.20
CA ILE A 204 2.11 -7.15 -21.10
C ILE A 204 0.97 -8.17 -21.23
N VAL A 205 0.65 -8.80 -20.11
CA VAL A 205 -0.55 -9.65 -19.98
C VAL A 205 -1.33 -9.18 -18.76
N TYR A 206 -2.55 -8.72 -18.96
CA TYR A 206 -3.50 -8.41 -17.90
C TYR A 206 -4.41 -9.62 -17.68
N HIS A 207 -4.57 -10.02 -16.43
CA HIS A 207 -5.46 -11.08 -16.00
C HIS A 207 -6.62 -10.48 -15.20
N ILE A 208 -7.80 -10.39 -15.82
CA ILE A 208 -8.94 -9.66 -15.28
C ILE A 208 -10.08 -10.64 -15.01
N THR A 209 -10.50 -10.69 -13.76
CA THR A 209 -11.59 -11.53 -13.28
C THR A 209 -12.70 -10.66 -12.70
N LYS A 210 -13.81 -11.27 -12.32
CA LYS A 210 -14.88 -10.60 -11.61
C LYS A 210 -14.40 -9.94 -10.31
N GLU A 211 -13.40 -10.52 -9.65
CA GLU A 211 -12.90 -10.08 -8.34
C GLU A 211 -12.06 -8.80 -8.42
N ASN A 212 -11.32 -8.60 -9.54
CA ASN A 212 -10.47 -7.42 -9.74
C ASN A 212 -11.00 -6.47 -10.83
N GLN A 213 -12.17 -6.72 -11.40
CA GLN A 213 -12.81 -5.95 -12.48
C GLN A 213 -12.85 -4.46 -12.18
N GLN A 214 -13.28 -4.06 -10.99
CA GLN A 214 -13.42 -2.64 -10.63
C GLN A 214 -12.06 -1.95 -10.48
N VAL A 215 -11.08 -2.66 -9.96
CA VAL A 215 -9.71 -2.15 -9.85
C VAL A 215 -9.12 -1.86 -11.23
N PHE A 216 -9.37 -2.75 -12.21
CA PHE A 216 -8.95 -2.53 -13.58
C PHE A 216 -9.70 -1.39 -14.27
N LEU A 217 -11.00 -1.24 -14.03
CA LEU A 217 -11.75 -0.08 -14.55
C LEU A 217 -11.17 1.23 -14.02
N SER A 218 -10.86 1.30 -12.72
CA SER A 218 -10.17 2.44 -12.14
C SER A 218 -8.79 2.65 -12.76
N TYR A 219 -8.00 1.59 -12.89
CA TYR A 219 -6.67 1.66 -13.49
C TYR A 219 -6.70 2.25 -14.91
N PHE A 220 -7.59 1.76 -15.79
CA PHE A 220 -7.69 2.27 -17.16
C PHE A 220 -8.36 3.65 -17.27
N ASN A 221 -9.12 4.07 -16.25
CA ASN A 221 -9.69 5.43 -16.19
C ASN A 221 -8.71 6.45 -15.60
N GLU A 222 -7.89 6.00 -14.65
CA GLU A 222 -6.99 6.83 -13.87
C GLU A 222 -5.52 6.63 -14.28
N GLN A 223 -5.26 6.26 -15.54
CA GLN A 223 -3.86 6.09 -15.97
C GLN A 223 -3.05 7.30 -15.54
N PRO A 224 -1.97 7.10 -14.77
CA PRO A 224 -1.19 8.21 -14.28
C PRO A 224 -0.74 9.10 -15.45
N TYR A 225 -0.99 10.39 -15.37
CA TYR A 225 -0.55 11.37 -16.37
C TYR A 225 0.94 11.22 -16.74
N LEU A 226 1.75 10.84 -15.75
CA LEU A 226 3.19 10.58 -15.92
C LEU A 226 3.52 9.28 -16.66
N LEU A 227 2.55 8.37 -16.79
CA LEU A 227 2.68 7.11 -17.53
C LEU A 227 2.08 7.21 -18.94
N GLU A 228 1.42 8.32 -19.30
CA GLU A 228 1.07 8.64 -20.68
C GLU A 228 2.37 8.86 -21.48
N THR A 229 2.96 7.74 -21.87
CA THR A 229 4.05 7.79 -22.82
C THR A 229 3.51 8.26 -24.16
N GLN A 230 4.03 9.36 -24.68
CA GLN A 230 3.97 9.66 -26.11
C GLN A 230 4.77 8.56 -26.84
N PHE A 231 4.22 7.34 -26.90
CA PHE A 231 4.86 6.26 -27.62
C PHE A 231 4.83 6.59 -29.11
N ILE A 232 5.98 6.48 -29.69
CA ILE A 232 6.21 6.54 -31.13
C ILE A 232 5.16 5.64 -31.79
N SER A 233 4.39 6.21 -32.73
CA SER A 233 3.22 5.67 -33.39
C SER A 233 3.44 4.40 -34.22
N HIS A 234 4.61 3.78 -34.17
CA HIS A 234 4.96 2.61 -34.98
C HIS A 234 5.45 1.46 -34.10
N ASN A 235 4.52 0.62 -33.72
CA ASN A 235 4.80 -0.66 -33.07
C ASN A 235 5.42 -1.60 -34.10
N THR A 236 6.75 -1.71 -34.13
CA THR A 236 7.45 -2.65 -35.00
C THR A 236 7.31 -4.07 -34.44
N GLY A 237 6.22 -4.75 -34.82
CA GLY A 237 5.99 -6.14 -34.47
C GLY A 237 7.02 -7.05 -35.14
N THR A 238 7.62 -7.94 -34.37
CA THR A 238 8.40 -9.06 -34.89
C THR A 238 7.73 -10.36 -34.49
N ILE A 239 7.94 -11.41 -35.28
CA ILE A 239 7.44 -12.74 -34.96
C ILE A 239 7.85 -13.20 -33.55
N ALA A 240 9.08 -12.87 -33.13
CA ALA A 240 9.56 -13.22 -31.80
C ALA A 240 8.75 -12.57 -30.68
N LYS A 241 8.43 -11.26 -30.78
CA LYS A 241 7.59 -10.57 -29.80
C LYS A 241 6.19 -11.15 -29.75
N GLY A 242 5.61 -11.45 -30.90
CA GLY A 242 4.28 -12.07 -30.99
C GLY A 242 4.21 -13.42 -30.33
N LEU A 243 5.17 -14.29 -30.63
CA LEU A 243 5.27 -15.63 -30.02
C LEU A 243 5.47 -15.52 -28.49
N MET A 244 6.37 -14.68 -28.02
CA MET A 244 6.58 -14.50 -26.60
C MET A 244 5.34 -13.95 -25.89
N SER A 245 4.60 -13.00 -26.49
CA SER A 245 3.34 -12.50 -25.94
C SER A 245 2.28 -13.58 -25.84
N ALA A 246 2.12 -14.38 -26.92
CA ALA A 246 1.19 -15.49 -26.95
C ALA A 246 1.52 -16.53 -25.87
N SER A 247 2.79 -16.95 -25.80
CA SER A 247 3.25 -17.93 -24.81
C SER A 247 3.13 -17.42 -23.37
N LEU A 248 3.36 -16.13 -23.15
CA LEU A 248 3.19 -15.53 -21.84
C LEU A 248 1.73 -15.50 -21.40
N ALA A 249 0.82 -15.12 -22.31
CA ALA A 249 -0.62 -15.12 -22.08
C ALA A 249 -1.16 -16.54 -21.84
N PHE A 250 -0.72 -17.48 -22.68
CA PHE A 250 -1.05 -18.88 -22.52
C PHE A 250 -0.57 -19.46 -21.18
N ASN A 251 0.69 -19.22 -20.80
CA ASN A 251 1.23 -19.70 -19.53
C ASN A 251 0.50 -19.06 -18.33
N THR A 252 0.11 -17.79 -18.43
CA THR A 252 -0.68 -17.10 -17.40
C THR A 252 -2.06 -17.77 -17.27
N LEU A 253 -2.72 -18.08 -18.38
CA LEU A 253 -3.97 -18.84 -18.37
C LEU A 253 -3.81 -20.19 -17.67
N ILE A 254 -2.82 -21.00 -18.07
CA ILE A 254 -2.64 -22.33 -17.47
C ILE A 254 -2.35 -22.23 -15.98
N LYS A 255 -1.50 -21.29 -15.55
CA LYS A 255 -1.23 -21.05 -14.14
C LYS A 255 -2.48 -20.65 -13.35
N SER A 256 -3.39 -19.88 -13.95
CA SER A 256 -4.61 -19.41 -13.26
C SER A 256 -5.55 -20.54 -12.83
N PHE A 257 -5.38 -21.75 -13.36
CA PHE A 257 -6.17 -22.93 -12.96
C PHE A 257 -5.66 -23.64 -11.70
N TYR A 258 -4.43 -23.37 -11.27
CA TYR A 258 -3.84 -24.05 -10.12
C TYR A 258 -3.09 -23.13 -9.14
N LEU A 259 -2.87 -21.86 -9.51
CA LEU A 259 -2.23 -20.87 -8.67
C LEU A 259 -3.00 -19.56 -8.71
N LYS A 260 -2.88 -18.78 -7.64
CA LYS A 260 -3.27 -17.36 -7.70
C LYS A 260 -2.27 -16.63 -8.60
N VAL A 261 -2.76 -16.02 -9.65
CA VAL A 261 -1.97 -15.24 -10.61
C VAL A 261 -2.10 -13.76 -10.27
N ASP A 262 -1.02 -13.01 -10.41
CA ASP A 262 -1.06 -11.55 -10.27
C ASP A 262 -1.88 -10.89 -11.39
N ASP A 263 -2.35 -9.67 -11.15
CA ASP A 263 -3.24 -8.95 -12.05
C ASP A 263 -2.56 -8.61 -13.38
N ILE A 264 -1.27 -8.27 -13.34
CA ILE A 264 -0.49 -7.90 -14.53
C ILE A 264 0.83 -8.65 -14.52
N LEU A 265 1.23 -9.12 -15.68
CA LEU A 265 2.52 -9.74 -15.92
C LEU A 265 3.21 -9.01 -17.07
N PHE A 266 4.45 -8.58 -16.81
CA PHE A 266 5.32 -7.88 -17.77
C PHE A 266 6.54 -8.72 -18.09
N PHE A 267 7.00 -8.66 -19.34
CA PHE A 267 8.34 -9.07 -19.71
C PHE A 267 9.06 -7.90 -20.36
N ASN A 268 10.20 -7.52 -19.81
CA ASN A 268 11.00 -6.43 -20.35
C ASN A 268 12.11 -7.01 -21.26
N PHE A 269 12.08 -6.66 -22.54
CA PHE A 269 13.05 -7.14 -23.54
C PHE A 269 14.48 -6.66 -23.29
N ARG A 270 14.64 -5.47 -22.71
CA ARG A 270 15.95 -4.89 -22.46
C ARG A 270 16.67 -5.55 -21.29
N LEU A 271 15.90 -5.96 -20.27
CA LEU A 271 16.44 -6.53 -19.05
C LEU A 271 16.35 -8.07 -19.03
N ASN A 272 15.61 -8.68 -19.97
CA ASN A 272 15.28 -10.11 -20.00
C ASN A 272 14.67 -10.60 -18.67
N THR A 273 13.78 -9.83 -18.10
CA THR A 273 13.19 -10.11 -16.79
C THR A 273 11.67 -10.11 -16.86
N ILE A 274 11.06 -10.99 -16.06
CA ILE A 274 9.62 -11.03 -15.85
C ILE A 274 9.31 -10.34 -14.54
N TYR A 275 8.28 -9.50 -14.55
CA TYR A 275 7.73 -8.85 -13.37
C TYR A 275 6.25 -9.14 -13.29
N THR A 276 5.74 -9.17 -12.07
CA THR A 276 4.31 -9.26 -11.82
C THR A 276 3.86 -8.06 -11.00
N GLN A 277 2.64 -7.62 -11.25
CA GLN A 277 2.02 -6.52 -10.52
C GLN A 277 0.62 -6.91 -10.08
N ASN A 278 0.30 -6.61 -8.83
CA ASN A 278 -1.04 -6.65 -8.32
C ASN A 278 -1.55 -5.21 -8.18
N LEU A 279 -2.60 -4.87 -8.91
CA LEU A 279 -3.10 -3.49 -8.95
C LEU A 279 -3.64 -2.98 -7.61
N ARG A 280 -4.09 -3.88 -6.73
CA ARG A 280 -4.52 -3.50 -5.39
C ARG A 280 -3.39 -2.90 -4.56
N TYR A 281 -2.14 -3.24 -4.91
CA TYR A 281 -0.96 -2.90 -4.13
C TYR A 281 0.02 -1.96 -4.85
N LEU A 282 -0.28 -1.53 -6.07
CA LEU A 282 0.55 -0.63 -6.89
C LEU A 282 2.06 -0.97 -6.84
N ASN A 283 2.38 -2.21 -7.13
CA ASN A 283 3.77 -2.66 -7.16
C ASN A 283 4.39 -2.33 -8.52
N LEU A 284 5.01 -1.14 -8.61
CA LEU A 284 5.67 -0.68 -9.84
C LEU A 284 7.02 -1.40 -10.02
N ASN A 285 7.33 -1.79 -11.25
CA ASN A 285 8.63 -2.36 -11.57
C ASN A 285 9.75 -1.29 -11.56
N GLU A 286 11.02 -1.71 -11.54
CA GLU A 286 12.17 -0.79 -11.44
C GLU A 286 12.30 0.14 -12.66
N PHE A 287 11.79 -0.25 -13.83
CA PHE A 287 11.80 0.61 -15.02
C PHE A 287 10.75 1.72 -14.88
N GLU A 288 9.53 1.39 -14.46
CA GLU A 288 8.47 2.36 -14.19
C GLU A 288 8.89 3.33 -13.09
N LYS A 289 9.50 2.84 -12.01
CA LYS A 289 10.05 3.69 -10.95
C LYS A 289 11.09 4.67 -11.48
N ARG A 290 12.02 4.23 -12.35
CA ARG A 290 13.02 5.10 -12.97
C ARG A 290 12.41 6.10 -13.93
N TYR A 291 11.40 5.69 -14.68
CA TYR A 291 10.68 6.56 -15.61
C TYR A 291 9.93 7.66 -14.86
N ILE A 292 9.16 7.29 -13.84
CA ILE A 292 8.46 8.23 -12.96
C ILE A 292 9.45 9.18 -12.29
N PHE A 293 10.55 8.65 -11.76
CA PHE A 293 11.61 9.48 -11.15
C PHE A 293 12.11 10.57 -12.09
N ARG A 294 12.51 10.20 -13.31
CA ARG A 294 13.03 11.16 -14.29
C ARG A 294 12.01 12.23 -14.68
N ASN A 295 10.78 11.83 -14.86
CA ASN A 295 9.72 12.77 -15.23
C ASN A 295 9.41 13.75 -14.10
N ILE A 296 9.27 13.25 -12.88
CA ILE A 296 9.07 14.10 -11.70
C ILE A 296 10.27 15.03 -11.50
N GLU A 297 11.48 14.51 -11.57
CA GLU A 297 12.72 15.30 -11.45
C GLU A 297 12.75 16.46 -12.45
N GLN A 298 12.50 16.18 -13.73
CA GLN A 298 12.51 17.22 -14.78
C GLN A 298 11.44 18.29 -14.56
N GLU A 299 10.24 17.91 -14.17
CA GLU A 299 9.14 18.84 -13.91
C GLU A 299 9.38 19.65 -12.63
N ILE A 300 9.91 19.06 -11.59
CA ILE A 300 10.33 19.77 -10.37
C ILE A 300 11.36 20.85 -10.71
N LEU A 301 12.39 20.52 -11.48
CA LEU A 301 13.41 21.50 -11.88
C LEU A 301 12.84 22.63 -12.72
N LYS A 302 11.87 22.36 -13.60
CA LYS A 302 11.15 23.41 -14.35
C LYS A 302 10.37 24.33 -13.41
N ILE A 303 9.64 23.77 -12.45
CA ILE A 303 8.85 24.54 -11.47
C ILE A 303 9.80 25.39 -10.60
N GLU A 304 10.89 24.82 -10.10
CA GLU A 304 11.91 25.56 -9.36
C GLU A 304 12.45 26.75 -10.17
N TYR A 305 12.75 26.53 -11.45
CA TYR A 305 13.21 27.60 -12.33
C TYR A 305 12.15 28.70 -12.51
N ILE A 306 10.88 28.34 -12.75
CA ILE A 306 9.77 29.29 -12.88
C ILE A 306 9.63 30.13 -11.59
N LEU A 307 9.59 29.49 -10.43
CA LEU A 307 9.45 30.17 -9.14
C LEU A 307 10.65 31.07 -8.80
N GLN A 308 11.81 30.83 -9.38
CA GLN A 308 13.01 31.68 -9.17
C GLN A 308 13.08 32.89 -10.10
N HIS A 309 12.53 32.80 -11.31
CA HIS A 309 12.79 33.77 -12.40
C HIS A 309 11.55 34.52 -12.87
N THR A 310 10.35 34.13 -12.46
CA THR A 310 9.11 34.81 -12.85
C THR A 310 8.22 35.10 -11.64
N THR A 311 7.49 36.19 -11.72
CA THR A 311 6.44 36.55 -10.74
C THR A 311 5.03 36.30 -11.30
N ASP A 312 4.94 36.07 -12.60
CA ASP A 312 3.68 35.84 -13.31
C ASP A 312 3.60 34.36 -13.73
N PHE A 313 2.94 33.56 -12.90
CA PHE A 313 2.72 32.14 -13.13
C PHE A 313 1.37 31.71 -12.58
N ASP A 314 0.77 30.70 -13.19
CA ASP A 314 -0.46 30.08 -12.68
C ASP A 314 -0.14 29.27 -11.41
N LYS A 315 -0.43 29.92 -10.27
CA LYS A 315 -0.17 29.33 -8.94
C LYS A 315 -0.99 28.07 -8.72
N GLU A 316 -2.24 28.04 -9.18
CA GLU A 316 -3.13 26.89 -9.00
C GLU A 316 -2.63 25.66 -9.77
N GLU A 317 -2.18 25.85 -11.00
CA GLU A 317 -1.64 24.76 -11.82
C GLU A 317 -0.32 24.22 -11.22
N ILE A 318 0.56 25.10 -10.73
CA ILE A 318 1.80 24.65 -10.05
C ILE A 318 1.48 23.85 -8.80
N ILE A 319 0.52 24.29 -7.98
CA ILE A 319 0.08 23.58 -6.80
C ILE A 319 -0.42 22.19 -7.18
N LYS A 320 -1.32 22.09 -8.15
CA LYS A 320 -1.83 20.79 -8.64
C LYS A 320 -0.70 19.84 -9.01
N ARG A 321 0.27 20.31 -9.80
CA ARG A 321 1.42 19.47 -10.22
C ARG A 321 2.29 19.03 -9.05
N VAL A 322 2.61 19.92 -8.12
CA VAL A 322 3.42 19.58 -6.96
C VAL A 322 2.74 18.51 -6.11
N PHE A 323 1.40 18.58 -5.96
CA PHE A 323 0.65 17.54 -5.26
C PHE A 323 0.58 16.22 -6.02
N GLU A 324 0.41 16.27 -7.33
CA GLU A 324 0.46 15.09 -8.17
C GLU A 324 1.83 14.41 -8.07
N PHE A 325 2.91 15.16 -8.13
CA PHE A 325 4.27 14.62 -7.99
C PHE A 325 4.52 14.05 -6.59
N ASN A 326 4.00 14.71 -5.55
CA ASN A 326 4.05 14.17 -4.19
C ASN A 326 3.30 12.84 -4.11
N TYR A 327 2.10 12.76 -4.67
CA TYR A 327 1.31 11.55 -4.72
C TYR A 327 2.07 10.41 -5.42
N TYR A 328 2.61 10.62 -6.63
CA TYR A 328 3.37 9.60 -7.35
C TYR A 328 4.71 9.27 -6.70
N THR A 329 5.38 10.24 -6.09
CA THR A 329 6.62 9.99 -5.35
C THR A 329 6.36 9.04 -4.19
N TYR A 330 5.31 9.27 -3.41
CA TYR A 330 4.94 8.38 -2.32
C TYR A 330 4.47 7.02 -2.81
N LEU A 331 3.61 6.93 -3.81
CA LEU A 331 3.16 5.66 -4.38
C LEU A 331 4.32 4.82 -4.94
N THR A 332 5.27 5.47 -5.59
CA THR A 332 6.35 4.79 -6.31
C THR A 332 7.48 4.34 -5.39
N PHE A 333 7.85 5.18 -4.42
CA PHE A 333 9.12 5.03 -3.70
C PHE A 333 8.97 4.84 -2.18
N CYS A 334 7.82 5.09 -1.59
CA CYS A 334 7.70 4.98 -0.13
C CYS A 334 7.68 3.53 0.39
N THR A 335 7.67 2.55 -0.49
CA THR A 335 7.90 1.14 -0.13
C THR A 335 9.31 0.93 0.39
N ASP A 336 10.27 1.78 -0.02
CA ASP A 336 11.63 1.78 0.49
C ASP A 336 12.10 3.21 0.84
N ILE A 337 11.93 3.61 2.09
CA ILE A 337 12.36 4.92 2.61
C ILE A 337 13.88 5.09 2.63
N THR A 338 14.66 4.03 2.38
CA THR A 338 16.11 4.11 2.19
C THR A 338 16.48 4.46 0.76
N ASN A 339 15.51 4.42 -0.15
CA ASN A 339 15.71 4.71 -1.55
C ASN A 339 16.18 6.16 -1.74
N GLN A 340 17.34 6.33 -2.34
CA GLN A 340 17.93 7.67 -2.56
C GLN A 340 17.06 8.53 -3.47
N ASN A 341 16.38 7.93 -4.45
CA ASN A 341 15.48 8.64 -5.35
C ASN A 341 14.26 9.20 -4.59
N TYR A 342 13.68 8.41 -3.66
CA TYR A 342 12.61 8.90 -2.80
C TYR A 342 13.06 10.10 -1.98
N LYS A 343 14.19 10.00 -1.31
CA LYS A 343 14.74 11.09 -0.49
C LYS A 343 15.00 12.35 -1.31
N TYR A 344 15.56 12.18 -2.50
CA TYR A 344 15.83 13.28 -3.42
C TYR A 344 14.53 14.00 -3.82
N LEU A 345 13.55 13.27 -4.36
CA LEU A 345 12.28 13.86 -4.81
C LEU A 345 11.49 14.48 -3.64
N ASN A 346 11.39 13.76 -2.52
CA ASN A 346 10.66 14.27 -1.35
C ASN A 346 11.25 15.59 -0.83
N ASN A 347 12.58 15.72 -0.79
CA ASN A 347 13.22 16.94 -0.36
C ASN A 347 12.93 18.12 -1.30
N HIS A 348 12.92 17.88 -2.62
CA HIS A 348 12.57 18.91 -3.58
C HIS A 348 11.09 19.30 -3.52
N LEU A 349 10.20 18.34 -3.35
CA LEU A 349 8.78 18.60 -3.17
C LEU A 349 8.48 19.37 -1.90
N ASP A 350 9.09 19.02 -0.77
CA ASP A 350 8.98 19.76 0.48
C ASP A 350 9.47 21.21 0.30
N PHE A 351 10.57 21.42 -0.45
CA PHE A 351 11.05 22.76 -0.80
C PHE A 351 10.01 23.56 -1.62
N LEU A 352 9.42 22.95 -2.64
CA LEU A 352 8.40 23.59 -3.47
C LEU A 352 7.16 23.95 -2.65
N PHE A 353 6.68 23.06 -1.79
CA PHE A 353 5.56 23.32 -0.88
C PHE A 353 5.84 24.51 0.03
N ASN A 354 7.00 24.51 0.68
CA ASN A 354 7.41 25.59 1.58
C ASN A 354 7.49 26.93 0.84
N ARG A 355 7.98 26.93 -0.39
CA ARG A 355 8.11 28.14 -1.18
C ARG A 355 6.76 28.68 -1.68
N ILE A 356 5.83 27.80 -2.04
CA ILE A 356 4.49 28.17 -2.50
C ILE A 356 3.64 28.73 -1.35
N TYR A 357 3.76 28.14 -0.15
CA TYR A 357 2.94 28.48 1.01
C TYR A 357 3.59 29.44 2.00
N GLY A 358 4.86 29.81 1.80
CA GLY A 358 5.56 30.79 2.62
C GLY A 358 6.14 30.26 3.94
N ASP A 359 6.08 28.95 4.18
CA ASP A 359 6.70 28.29 5.34
C ASP A 359 8.18 27.92 5.03
N SER A 360 9.04 28.91 4.93
CA SER A 360 10.48 28.75 4.62
C SER A 360 11.32 28.13 5.76
N ILE A 361 10.67 27.50 6.72
CA ILE A 361 11.24 27.03 7.98
C ILE A 361 12.28 25.93 7.79
N GLU A 362 12.00 24.96 6.94
CA GLU A 362 12.86 23.77 6.76
C GLU A 362 14.12 24.04 5.96
N ASP A 363 14.16 25.09 5.15
CA ASP A 363 15.33 25.44 4.35
C ASP A 363 16.56 25.77 5.19
N HIS A 364 16.35 26.27 6.40
CA HIS A 364 17.44 26.73 7.26
C HIS A 364 18.30 25.60 7.83
N PHE A 365 17.78 24.38 7.95
CA PHE A 365 18.51 23.21 8.47
C PHE A 365 18.30 21.93 7.68
N ARG A 366 17.82 22.04 6.44
CA ARG A 366 17.63 20.92 5.52
C ARG A 366 18.89 20.07 5.34
N SER A 367 20.04 20.73 5.29
CA SER A 367 21.33 20.07 5.12
C SER A 367 21.65 19.12 6.28
N GLU A 368 21.34 19.52 7.52
CA GLU A 368 21.55 18.72 8.71
C GLU A 368 20.57 17.52 8.75
N ILE A 369 19.31 17.76 8.42
CA ILE A 369 18.30 16.67 8.32
C ILE A 369 18.75 15.61 7.31
N LEU A 370 19.17 16.04 6.11
CA LEU A 370 19.62 15.13 5.06
C LEU A 370 20.87 14.33 5.48
N GLN A 371 21.80 14.99 6.15
CA GLN A 371 23.01 14.35 6.67
C GLN A 371 22.67 13.32 7.75
N LEU A 372 21.75 13.64 8.69
CA LEU A 372 21.30 12.71 9.72
C LEU A 372 20.61 11.50 9.14
N GLU A 373 19.68 11.69 8.21
CA GLU A 373 18.98 10.58 7.55
C GLU A 373 19.93 9.69 6.76
N THR A 374 20.95 10.28 6.12
CA THR A 374 22.00 9.50 5.42
C THR A 374 22.83 8.68 6.41
N LEU A 375 23.25 9.29 7.53
CA LEU A 375 24.02 8.58 8.57
C LEU A 375 23.23 7.42 9.18
N LYS A 376 21.94 7.61 9.44
CA LYS A 376 21.06 6.56 9.93
C LYS A 376 20.90 5.44 8.92
N ALA A 377 20.63 5.77 7.65
CA ALA A 377 20.49 4.78 6.59
C ALA A 377 21.74 3.92 6.42
N ASP A 378 22.94 4.54 6.44
CA ASP A 378 24.20 3.85 6.37
C ASP A 378 24.42 2.92 7.57
N TYR A 379 24.08 3.39 8.78
CA TYR A 379 24.16 2.58 10.00
C TYR A 379 23.25 1.35 9.92
N TYR A 380 21.99 1.51 9.57
CA TYR A 380 21.03 0.42 9.46
C TYR A 380 21.44 -0.59 8.37
N LYS A 381 21.90 -0.10 7.21
CA LYS A 381 22.37 -0.94 6.12
C LYS A 381 23.61 -1.76 6.54
N LYS A 382 24.57 -1.14 7.20
CA LYS A 382 25.80 -1.80 7.68
C LYS A 382 25.54 -2.91 8.66
N ASN A 383 24.58 -2.71 9.56
CA ASN A 383 24.29 -3.65 10.65
C ASN A 383 23.19 -4.67 10.29
N GLY A 384 22.67 -4.63 9.05
CA GLY A 384 21.59 -5.53 8.63
C GLY A 384 20.31 -5.36 9.44
N ILE A 385 20.14 -4.21 10.12
CA ILE A 385 18.98 -3.88 10.94
C ILE A 385 17.93 -3.35 9.99
N PRO A 386 16.83 -4.09 9.76
CA PRO A 386 15.71 -3.51 9.01
C PRO A 386 15.19 -2.33 9.83
N ILE A 387 15.09 -1.16 9.20
CA ILE A 387 14.67 0.13 9.77
C ILE A 387 13.37 0.02 10.61
N VAL A 388 12.76 -1.13 10.60
CA VAL A 388 11.38 -1.36 11.01
C VAL A 388 11.19 -2.38 12.10
N ASN A 389 12.19 -3.05 12.57
CA ASN A 389 11.98 -4.22 13.44
C ASN A 389 12.67 -4.17 14.82
N TYR A 390 12.68 -3.00 15.48
CA TYR A 390 12.94 -2.98 16.93
C TYR A 390 12.06 -3.98 17.67
N SER A 391 10.79 -4.14 17.28
CA SER A 391 9.85 -5.09 17.89
C SER A 391 10.18 -6.56 17.70
N LYS A 392 10.85 -6.96 16.61
CA LYS A 392 11.28 -8.36 16.43
C LYS A 392 12.50 -8.75 17.27
N PHE A 393 13.36 -7.80 17.57
CA PHE A 393 14.56 -8.03 18.39
C PHE A 393 14.24 -8.09 19.88
N ARG A 394 13.14 -7.48 20.35
CA ARG A 394 12.71 -7.48 21.76
C ARG A 394 12.47 -8.88 22.35
N ARG A 395 12.11 -9.87 21.52
CA ARG A 395 11.87 -11.25 21.99
C ARG A 395 13.16 -12.00 22.35
N ASN A 396 14.33 -11.46 21.99
CA ASN A 396 15.62 -12.05 22.33
C ASN A 396 16.48 -10.99 23.03
N ILE A 397 16.32 -10.89 24.34
CA ILE A 397 16.87 -9.85 25.20
C ILE A 397 18.39 -9.65 25.06
N PRO A 398 19.25 -10.71 25.03
CA PRO A 398 20.69 -10.50 24.85
C PRO A 398 21.06 -9.81 23.53
N ILE A 399 20.39 -10.17 22.44
CA ILE A 399 20.61 -9.54 21.12
C ILE A 399 20.12 -8.09 21.14
N PHE A 400 19.05 -7.80 21.87
CA PHE A 400 18.53 -6.43 21.99
C PHE A 400 19.48 -5.51 22.75
N ASP A 401 20.09 -5.98 23.85
CA ASP A 401 21.06 -5.23 24.63
C ASP A 401 22.31 -4.89 23.79
N ASP A 402 22.80 -5.85 23.00
CA ASP A 402 23.93 -5.62 22.08
C ASP A 402 23.59 -4.57 21.00
N ILE A 403 22.41 -4.65 20.39
CA ILE A 403 21.93 -3.68 19.39
C ILE A 403 21.78 -2.30 20.02
N LEU A 404 21.24 -2.23 21.24
CA LEU A 404 21.07 -0.96 21.95
C LEU A 404 22.43 -0.32 22.27
N LEU A 405 23.41 -1.11 22.69
CA LEU A 405 24.76 -0.63 22.95
C LEU A 405 25.43 -0.13 21.67
N ASP A 406 25.29 -0.86 20.57
CA ASP A 406 25.85 -0.44 19.27
C ASP A 406 25.17 0.82 18.76
N TYR A 407 23.83 0.92 18.88
CA TYR A 407 23.09 2.14 18.55
C TYR A 407 23.47 3.34 19.41
N LYS A 408 23.71 3.13 20.71
CA LYS A 408 24.26 4.13 21.60
C LYS A 408 25.62 4.65 21.11
N ASN A 409 26.52 3.74 20.74
CA ASN A 409 27.83 4.11 20.20
C ASN A 409 27.70 4.90 18.89
N PHE A 410 26.73 4.55 18.03
CA PHE A 410 26.44 5.28 16.80
C PHE A 410 25.94 6.72 17.07
N VAL A 411 24.96 6.90 17.95
CA VAL A 411 24.39 8.21 18.32
C VAL A 411 25.44 9.12 18.96
N PHE A 412 26.36 8.56 19.76
CA PHE A 412 27.47 9.31 20.38
C PHE A 412 28.70 9.39 19.51
N SER A 413 28.68 8.85 18.29
CA SER A 413 29.79 9.05 17.37
C SER A 413 29.97 10.56 17.05
N PRO A 414 31.22 11.03 16.92
CA PRO A 414 31.46 12.46 16.69
C PRO A 414 30.65 13.03 15.52
N LYS A 415 30.63 12.29 14.41
CA LYS A 415 29.93 12.73 13.19
C LYS A 415 28.40 12.87 13.38
N PHE A 416 27.76 11.92 14.01
CA PHE A 416 26.31 11.99 14.26
C PHE A 416 26.00 13.12 15.25
N LYS A 417 26.75 13.17 16.35
CA LYS A 417 26.57 14.15 17.42
C LYS A 417 26.74 15.59 16.91
N ASP A 418 27.77 15.86 16.11
CA ASP A 418 28.01 17.19 15.56
C ASP A 418 26.87 17.68 14.68
N VAL A 419 26.39 16.79 13.77
CA VAL A 419 25.27 17.13 12.87
C VAL A 419 23.98 17.33 13.68
N TYR A 420 23.69 16.45 14.65
CA TYR A 420 22.46 16.53 15.46
C TYR A 420 22.45 17.77 16.36
N ASN A 421 23.56 18.09 17.00
CA ASN A 421 23.68 19.31 17.82
C ASN A 421 23.53 20.57 16.94
N SER A 422 24.13 20.60 15.76
CA SER A 422 23.94 21.70 14.81
C SER A 422 22.46 21.87 14.42
N LEU A 423 21.76 20.77 14.19
CA LEU A 423 20.31 20.80 13.91
C LEU A 423 19.53 21.38 15.07
N LEU A 424 19.80 20.94 16.31
CA LEU A 424 19.13 21.44 17.52
C LEU A 424 19.34 22.96 17.70
N ASP A 425 20.57 23.43 17.52
CA ASP A 425 20.91 24.85 17.66
C ASP A 425 20.20 25.70 16.60
N LYS A 426 20.20 25.25 15.34
CA LYS A 426 19.50 25.95 14.26
C LYS A 426 17.99 25.98 14.48
N ARG A 427 17.39 24.86 14.90
CA ARG A 427 15.96 24.80 15.24
C ARG A 427 15.64 25.78 16.36
N LYS A 428 16.48 25.85 17.40
CA LYS A 428 16.28 26.72 18.53
C LYS A 428 16.35 28.19 18.13
N ILE A 429 17.34 28.60 17.34
CA ILE A 429 17.46 29.94 16.79
C ILE A 429 16.22 30.30 15.97
N PHE A 430 15.77 29.36 15.13
CA PHE A 430 14.63 29.57 14.28
C PHE A 430 13.32 29.72 15.06
N ILE A 431 13.09 28.85 16.05
CA ILE A 431 11.87 28.88 16.89
C ILE A 431 11.88 30.03 17.88
N GLU A 432 13.06 30.62 18.21
CA GLU A 432 13.28 31.71 19.17
C GLU A 432 12.61 31.53 20.53
N ASN A 433 11.27 31.36 20.56
CA ASN A 433 10.46 31.19 21.75
C ASN A 433 9.29 30.25 21.45
N ILE A 434 9.42 28.99 21.86
CA ILE A 434 8.42 27.94 21.59
C ILE A 434 7.05 28.28 22.19
N SER A 435 6.98 28.84 23.39
CA SER A 435 5.71 29.23 24.01
C SER A 435 4.97 30.29 23.19
N ARG A 436 5.70 31.29 22.66
CA ARG A 436 5.11 32.32 21.79
C ARG A 436 4.63 31.71 20.48
N GLN A 437 5.39 30.79 19.87
CA GLN A 437 5.01 30.12 18.64
C GLN A 437 3.74 29.27 18.83
N LEU A 438 3.64 28.55 19.95
CA LEU A 438 2.43 27.77 20.26
C LEU A 438 1.22 28.68 20.45
N LYS A 439 1.37 29.80 21.18
CA LYS A 439 0.29 30.80 21.35
C LYS A 439 -0.15 31.40 20.00
N THR A 440 0.79 31.70 19.11
CA THR A 440 0.47 32.21 17.77
C THR A 440 -0.27 31.18 16.90
N ARG A 441 0.19 29.92 16.94
CA ARG A 441 -0.35 28.85 16.06
C ARG A 441 -1.68 28.30 16.56
N TYR A 442 -1.82 28.07 17.87
CA TYR A 442 -2.95 27.38 18.49
C TYR A 442 -3.82 28.26 19.37
N GLY A 443 -3.50 29.57 19.51
CA GLY A 443 -4.19 30.48 20.37
C GLY A 443 -3.73 30.45 21.85
N PHE A 444 -3.06 29.37 22.29
CA PHE A 444 -2.60 29.17 23.67
C PHE A 444 -1.44 28.18 23.75
N ASP A 445 -0.69 28.21 24.84
CA ASP A 445 0.39 27.26 25.12
C ASP A 445 -0.16 26.07 25.91
N PHE A 446 -0.66 25.09 25.16
CA PHE A 446 -1.26 23.88 25.75
C PHE A 446 -0.22 23.00 26.46
N ILE A 447 1.05 23.03 26.06
CA ILE A 447 2.11 22.24 26.71
C ILE A 447 2.35 22.76 28.12
N GLU A 448 2.45 24.08 28.27
CA GLU A 448 2.59 24.71 29.59
C GLU A 448 1.38 24.38 30.48
N LEU A 449 0.18 24.45 29.96
CA LEU A 449 -1.06 24.15 30.69
C LEU A 449 -1.17 22.69 31.12
N ILE A 450 -0.84 21.75 30.22
CA ILE A 450 -0.81 20.31 30.57
C ILE A 450 0.23 20.06 31.67
N SER A 451 1.44 20.57 31.50
CA SER A 451 2.54 20.30 32.43
C SER A 451 2.24 20.82 33.85
N LYS A 452 1.51 21.94 33.97
CA LYS A 452 1.07 22.48 35.26
C LYS A 452 0.05 21.61 35.99
N ASN A 453 -0.79 20.89 35.23
CA ASN A 453 -1.93 20.16 35.74
C ASN A 453 -1.71 18.63 35.78
N LEU A 454 -0.70 18.12 35.09
CA LEU A 454 -0.37 16.71 35.11
C LEU A 454 0.17 16.29 36.48
N ARG A 455 -0.49 15.36 37.16
CA ARG A 455 -0.12 14.82 38.46
C ARG A 455 -0.16 13.31 38.39
N VAL A 456 0.99 12.71 38.17
CA VAL A 456 1.10 11.24 38.06
C VAL A 456 1.71 10.74 39.37
N SER A 457 1.06 9.77 39.99
CA SER A 457 1.59 9.02 41.13
C SER A 457 1.70 7.56 40.79
N ILE A 458 2.48 7.23 39.76
CA ILE A 458 2.69 5.83 39.36
C ILE A 458 3.56 5.17 40.42
N ASN A 459 3.03 4.12 41.05
CA ASN A 459 3.84 3.26 41.91
C ASN A 459 4.56 2.22 41.05
N THR A 460 5.71 2.60 40.48
CA THR A 460 6.50 1.76 39.59
C THR A 460 7.34 0.68 40.25
N LYS A 461 7.29 0.57 41.60
CA LYS A 461 8.13 -0.39 42.37
C LYS A 461 7.94 -1.86 41.97
N ASN A 462 6.85 -2.19 41.30
CA ASN A 462 6.49 -3.53 40.87
C ASN A 462 6.56 -3.74 39.35
N LEU A 463 7.06 -2.78 38.57
CA LEU A 463 7.18 -2.88 37.12
C LEU A 463 8.55 -3.43 36.77
N ASP A 464 8.60 -4.52 36.00
CA ASP A 464 9.81 -4.95 35.33
C ASP A 464 10.17 -3.96 34.22
N LYS A 465 11.48 -3.73 34.00
CA LYS A 465 11.96 -2.88 32.90
C LYS A 465 11.47 -3.30 31.52
N TYR A 466 11.13 -4.58 31.36
CA TYR A 466 10.62 -5.14 30.09
C TYR A 466 9.13 -4.92 29.90
N ASP A 467 8.36 -4.83 30.96
CA ASP A 467 6.91 -4.59 30.89
C ASP A 467 6.58 -3.26 30.22
N PHE A 468 7.40 -2.23 30.48
CA PHE A 468 7.24 -0.91 29.84
C PHE A 468 7.58 -0.90 28.34
N LEU A 469 8.49 -1.76 27.90
CA LEU A 469 8.86 -1.90 26.48
C LEU A 469 7.84 -2.71 25.67
N GLU A 470 7.25 -3.70 26.29
CA GLU A 470 6.22 -4.56 25.67
C GLU A 470 4.87 -3.85 25.55
N PHE A 471 4.68 -2.77 26.29
CA PHE A 471 3.47 -1.99 26.37
C PHE A 471 2.84 -1.54 25.02
N GLU A 472 3.65 -1.40 23.98
CA GLU A 472 3.17 -1.11 22.61
C GLU A 472 2.60 -2.35 21.89
N PHE A 473 2.82 -3.59 22.41
CA PHE A 473 2.68 -4.82 21.64
C PHE A 473 1.87 -5.93 22.33
N LEU A 474 1.36 -5.69 23.55
CA LEU A 474 0.68 -6.70 24.37
C LEU A 474 -0.82 -6.86 24.05
N GLU A 475 -1.25 -6.66 22.82
CA GLU A 475 -2.59 -7.09 22.44
C GLU A 475 -2.59 -8.55 21.98
N SER A 476 -3.13 -9.42 22.84
CA SER A 476 -3.26 -10.86 22.59
C SER A 476 -4.33 -11.22 21.55
N GLU A 477 -5.23 -10.29 21.25
CA GLU A 477 -6.35 -10.52 20.33
C GLU A 477 -5.93 -10.27 18.88
N LYS A 478 -5.98 -11.34 18.07
CA LYS A 478 -5.71 -11.23 16.63
C LYS A 478 -6.96 -10.70 15.91
N ILE A 479 -6.88 -9.48 15.37
CA ILE A 479 -7.93 -8.84 14.59
C ILE A 479 -7.46 -8.74 13.14
N VAL A 480 -8.08 -9.47 12.23
CA VAL A 480 -7.75 -9.38 10.80
C VAL A 480 -8.38 -8.12 10.17
N ALA A 481 -7.84 -7.67 9.04
CA ALA A 481 -8.27 -6.41 8.41
C ALA A 481 -9.77 -6.37 8.07
N THR A 482 -10.37 -7.50 7.67
CA THR A 482 -11.82 -7.59 7.39
C THR A 482 -12.64 -7.26 8.62
N ASP A 483 -12.28 -7.83 9.77
CA ASP A 483 -13.00 -7.60 11.04
C ASP A 483 -12.80 -6.17 11.52
N ALA A 484 -11.62 -5.59 11.26
CA ALA A 484 -11.33 -4.19 11.56
C ALA A 484 -12.26 -3.24 10.81
N PHE A 485 -12.51 -3.46 9.51
CA PHE A 485 -13.47 -2.67 8.76
C PHE A 485 -14.88 -2.75 9.37
N GLU A 486 -15.34 -3.96 9.73
CA GLU A 486 -16.64 -4.11 10.37
C GLU A 486 -16.73 -3.40 11.73
N MET A 487 -15.65 -3.49 12.55
CA MET A 487 -15.59 -2.80 13.83
C MET A 487 -15.69 -1.28 13.66
N ILE A 488 -14.95 -0.72 12.69
CA ILE A 488 -14.96 0.72 12.40
C ILE A 488 -16.34 1.16 11.89
N LEU A 489 -16.92 0.43 10.95
CA LEU A 489 -18.23 0.76 10.38
C LEU A 489 -19.35 0.71 11.44
N ARG A 490 -19.31 -0.27 12.36
CA ARG A 490 -20.25 -0.33 13.48
C ARG A 490 -20.05 0.78 14.51
N ALA A 491 -18.80 1.18 14.77
CA ALA A 491 -18.49 2.22 15.73
C ALA A 491 -18.93 3.61 15.25
N ILE A 492 -18.76 3.87 13.97
CA ILE A 492 -19.10 5.15 13.34
C ILE A 492 -20.60 5.22 13.02
N ASP A 493 -21.22 4.13 12.62
CA ASP A 493 -22.66 3.96 12.33
C ASP A 493 -23.25 5.10 11.49
N ASP A 494 -22.56 5.44 10.40
CA ASP A 494 -22.94 6.50 9.47
C ASP A 494 -23.06 5.95 8.05
N LYS A 495 -24.18 6.23 7.38
CA LYS A 495 -24.49 5.69 6.05
C LYS A 495 -23.58 6.27 4.96
N GLU A 496 -23.23 7.55 5.04
CA GLU A 496 -22.35 8.19 4.05
C GLU A 496 -20.93 7.66 4.17
N PHE A 497 -20.45 7.53 5.41
CA PHE A 497 -19.16 6.90 5.69
C PHE A 497 -19.12 5.43 5.26
N PHE A 498 -20.19 4.67 5.49
CA PHE A 498 -20.29 3.28 5.01
C PHE A 498 -20.15 3.20 3.49
N ASN A 499 -20.91 4.02 2.75
CA ASN A 499 -20.85 4.05 1.29
C ASN A 499 -19.47 4.47 0.79
N PHE A 500 -18.84 5.42 1.46
CA PHE A 500 -17.48 5.85 1.17
C PHE A 500 -16.48 4.70 1.34
N VAL A 501 -16.48 4.00 2.49
CA VAL A 501 -15.55 2.89 2.76
C VAL A 501 -15.74 1.75 1.74
N GLU A 502 -16.99 1.37 1.45
CA GLU A 502 -17.28 0.32 0.45
C GLU A 502 -16.81 0.73 -0.95
N ASN A 503 -17.02 1.99 -1.34
CA ASN A 503 -16.51 2.49 -2.61
C ASN A 503 -14.97 2.40 -2.67
N TYR A 504 -14.27 2.81 -1.60
CA TYR A 504 -12.81 2.78 -1.55
C TYR A 504 -12.24 1.36 -1.56
N ARG A 505 -12.91 0.42 -0.87
CA ARG A 505 -12.54 -1.00 -0.90
C ARG A 505 -12.72 -1.61 -2.29
N ASN A 506 -13.87 -1.37 -2.91
CA ASN A 506 -14.21 -1.93 -4.21
C ASN A 506 -13.32 -1.41 -5.34
N ASN A 507 -12.85 -0.16 -5.25
CA ASN A 507 -11.95 0.44 -6.23
C ASN A 507 -10.46 0.22 -5.95
N GLY A 508 -10.10 -0.50 -4.88
CA GLY A 508 -8.70 -0.77 -4.54
C GLY A 508 -7.92 0.47 -4.06
N PHE A 509 -8.61 1.46 -3.49
CA PHE A 509 -7.97 2.66 -2.94
C PHE A 509 -7.37 2.44 -1.54
N ILE A 510 -7.55 1.26 -0.97
CA ILE A 510 -7.04 0.90 0.35
C ILE A 510 -6.08 -0.28 0.23
N ASP A 511 -4.81 -0.05 0.50
CA ASP A 511 -3.77 -1.06 0.58
C ASP A 511 -3.36 -1.29 2.05
N CYS A 512 -3.93 -2.34 2.67
CA CYS A 512 -3.67 -2.74 4.05
C CYS A 512 -2.73 -3.95 4.15
N GLU A 513 -2.27 -4.51 3.04
CA GLU A 513 -1.52 -5.77 3.06
C GLU A 513 -0.10 -5.60 3.61
N LYS A 514 0.36 -6.59 4.35
CA LYS A 514 1.73 -6.65 4.86
C LYS A 514 2.63 -7.33 3.84
N ARG A 515 3.57 -6.58 3.27
CA ARG A 515 4.55 -7.06 2.29
C ARG A 515 5.96 -6.64 2.68
N SER A 516 6.95 -7.39 2.26
CA SER A 516 8.36 -7.13 2.56
C SER A 516 8.90 -5.87 1.85
N ASP A 517 8.28 -5.50 0.74
CA ASP A 517 8.62 -4.35 -0.09
C ASP A 517 7.89 -3.06 0.31
N LYS A 518 7.07 -3.11 1.37
CA LYS A 518 6.23 -2.00 1.81
C LYS A 518 6.75 -1.37 3.08
N THR A 519 6.69 -0.04 3.14
CA THR A 519 7.00 0.70 4.38
C THR A 519 6.03 0.35 5.51
N HIS A 520 6.50 0.48 6.75
CA HIS A 520 5.64 0.35 7.93
C HIS A 520 4.94 1.65 8.33
N LYS A 521 5.17 2.73 7.59
CA LYS A 521 4.44 3.99 7.79
C LYS A 521 3.06 3.87 7.16
N ASN A 522 2.10 4.57 7.73
CA ASN A 522 0.75 4.67 7.22
C ASN A 522 0.55 6.07 6.66
N PHE A 523 -0.13 6.16 5.53
CA PHE A 523 -0.46 7.46 4.93
C PHE A 523 -1.75 7.41 4.15
N THR A 524 -2.38 8.57 4.09
CA THR A 524 -3.44 8.88 3.13
C THR A 524 -2.91 9.91 2.14
N LEU A 525 -2.94 9.60 0.86
CA LEU A 525 -2.45 10.42 -0.24
C LEU A 525 -3.62 10.90 -1.08
N TYR A 526 -3.77 12.20 -1.22
CA TYR A 526 -4.80 12.80 -2.06
C TYR A 526 -4.25 13.13 -3.45
N ASN A 527 -4.97 12.69 -4.49
CA ASN A 527 -4.70 13.08 -5.86
C ASN A 527 -5.67 14.20 -6.29
N PRO A 528 -5.16 15.41 -6.54
CA PRO A 528 -6.01 16.56 -6.86
C PRO A 528 -6.69 16.48 -8.23
N TYR A 529 -6.17 15.71 -9.18
CA TYR A 529 -6.76 15.55 -10.52
C TYR A 529 -7.92 14.57 -10.53
N THR A 530 -7.77 13.43 -9.86
CA THR A 530 -8.84 12.43 -9.75
C THR A 530 -9.78 12.73 -8.59
N LYS A 531 -9.44 13.70 -7.74
CA LYS A 531 -10.15 14.03 -6.50
C LYS A 531 -10.40 12.80 -5.62
N THR A 532 -9.44 11.88 -5.61
CA THR A 532 -9.49 10.65 -4.83
C THR A 532 -8.30 10.54 -3.90
N SER A 533 -8.48 9.85 -2.79
CA SER A 533 -7.38 9.51 -1.88
C SER A 533 -7.00 8.04 -2.02
N LYS A 534 -5.73 7.71 -1.76
CA LYS A 534 -5.29 6.33 -1.56
C LYS A 534 -4.72 6.16 -0.17
N ILE A 535 -5.12 5.08 0.48
CA ILE A 535 -4.64 4.70 1.81
C ILE A 535 -3.61 3.60 1.63
N ILE A 536 -2.41 3.82 2.15
CA ILE A 536 -1.32 2.85 2.15
C ILE A 536 -0.88 2.63 3.58
N MET A 537 -1.07 1.42 4.08
CA MET A 537 -0.68 1.06 5.44
C MET A 537 -0.24 -0.40 5.54
N THR A 538 0.71 -0.68 6.41
CA THR A 538 1.01 -2.05 6.83
C THR A 538 0.16 -2.38 8.04
N TYR A 539 -0.98 -3.05 7.79
CA TYR A 539 -1.93 -3.35 8.85
C TYR A 539 -1.32 -4.29 9.90
N GLN A 540 -1.50 -3.94 11.16
CA GLN A 540 -1.14 -4.79 12.30
C GLN A 540 -2.40 -5.50 12.77
N GLU A 541 -2.34 -6.84 12.89
CA GLU A 541 -3.47 -7.69 13.26
C GLU A 541 -3.79 -7.58 14.77
N ASN A 542 -4.02 -6.37 15.26
CA ASN A 542 -4.40 -6.06 16.64
C ASN A 542 -5.26 -4.78 16.71
N PHE A 543 -5.72 -4.40 17.89
CA PHE A 543 -6.57 -3.22 18.05
C PHE A 543 -5.88 -1.91 17.66
N MET A 544 -4.57 -1.79 17.87
CA MET A 544 -3.80 -0.64 17.39
C MET A 544 -3.86 -0.52 15.84
N GLY A 545 -3.88 -1.65 15.13
CA GLY A 545 -4.11 -1.70 13.69
C GLY A 545 -5.49 -1.18 13.30
N VAL A 546 -6.54 -1.52 14.07
CA VAL A 546 -7.91 -0.98 13.88
C VAL A 546 -7.92 0.53 14.05
N MET A 547 -7.29 1.04 15.11
CA MET A 547 -7.18 2.48 15.39
C MET A 547 -6.46 3.22 14.24
N ARG A 548 -5.36 2.67 13.75
CA ARG A 548 -4.60 3.26 12.64
C ARG A 548 -5.39 3.22 11.33
N LEU A 549 -6.12 2.14 11.06
CA LEU A 549 -6.99 2.05 9.88
C LEU A 549 -8.11 3.08 9.94
N SER A 550 -8.75 3.24 11.10
CA SER A 550 -9.76 4.29 11.33
C SER A 550 -9.18 5.68 11.08
N HIS A 551 -7.97 5.94 11.58
CA HIS A 551 -7.25 7.21 11.38
C HIS A 551 -7.08 7.55 9.88
N GLU A 552 -6.55 6.62 9.10
CA GLU A 552 -6.31 6.83 7.67
C GLU A 552 -7.62 6.93 6.87
N LEU A 553 -8.63 6.13 7.22
CA LEU A 553 -9.96 6.23 6.62
C LEU A 553 -10.58 7.61 6.84
N MET A 554 -10.41 8.17 8.03
CA MET A 554 -10.94 9.50 8.35
C MET A 554 -10.22 10.61 7.60
N HIS A 555 -8.90 10.51 7.38
CA HIS A 555 -8.21 11.43 6.49
C HIS A 555 -8.77 11.38 5.06
N ALA A 556 -8.92 10.18 4.50
CA ALA A 556 -9.49 10.03 3.16
C ALA A 556 -10.95 10.55 3.08
N TYR A 557 -11.77 10.25 4.09
CA TYR A 557 -13.15 10.71 4.16
C TYR A 557 -13.27 12.23 4.29
N SER A 558 -12.42 12.85 5.10
CA SER A 558 -12.40 14.31 5.24
C SER A 558 -12.04 15.01 3.92
N TYR A 559 -11.07 14.50 3.14
CA TYR A 559 -10.82 15.01 1.79
C TYR A 559 -12.03 14.85 0.88
N ASP A 560 -12.71 13.70 0.95
CA ASP A 560 -13.91 13.43 0.16
C ASP A 560 -15.06 14.42 0.46
N LEU A 561 -15.22 14.79 1.72
CA LEU A 561 -16.21 15.78 2.17
C LEU A 561 -15.95 17.19 1.64
N PHE A 562 -14.67 17.59 1.57
CA PHE A 562 -14.31 18.97 1.21
C PHE A 562 -14.00 19.16 -0.29
N LYS A 563 -13.66 18.12 -1.05
CA LYS A 563 -13.22 18.20 -2.45
C LYS A 563 -14.18 18.89 -3.40
N GLU A 564 -15.49 18.89 -3.12
CA GLU A 564 -16.51 19.51 -3.95
C GLU A 564 -16.92 20.91 -3.45
N ARG A 565 -16.49 21.28 -2.26
CA ARG A 565 -16.86 22.54 -1.59
C ARG A 565 -15.77 23.59 -1.67
N LEU A 566 -14.52 23.17 -1.64
CA LEU A 566 -13.35 24.02 -1.56
C LEU A 566 -12.52 23.91 -2.84
N HIS A 567 -11.99 25.05 -3.27
CA HIS A 567 -10.93 25.04 -4.25
C HIS A 567 -9.66 24.41 -3.67
N LEU A 568 -8.81 23.90 -4.53
CA LEU A 568 -7.60 23.22 -4.13
C LEU A 568 -6.70 24.08 -3.22
N ASP A 569 -6.57 25.37 -3.55
CA ASP A 569 -5.80 26.33 -2.75
C ASP A 569 -6.40 26.55 -1.33
N GLU A 570 -7.71 26.42 -1.18
CA GLU A 570 -8.39 26.51 0.14
C GLU A 570 -8.19 25.23 0.94
N LEU A 571 -8.30 24.05 0.29
CA LEU A 571 -8.02 22.76 0.92
C LEU A 571 -6.62 22.73 1.56
N TYR A 572 -5.65 23.35 0.92
CA TYR A 572 -4.28 23.38 1.42
C TYR A 572 -4.01 24.41 2.47
N LYS A 573 -4.85 25.43 2.58
CA LYS A 573 -4.79 26.40 3.67
C LYS A 573 -5.38 25.89 4.98
N ILE A 574 -6.12 24.76 4.92
CA ILE A 574 -6.62 24.12 6.13
C ILE A 574 -5.43 23.67 6.98
N PRO A 575 -5.33 24.10 8.23
CA PRO A 575 -4.22 23.71 9.11
C PRO A 575 -4.15 22.17 9.25
N LYS A 576 -2.95 21.64 9.30
CA LYS A 576 -2.75 20.19 9.47
C LYS A 576 -3.44 19.65 10.72
N SER A 577 -3.38 20.39 11.82
CA SER A 577 -4.08 20.06 13.07
C SER A 577 -5.59 19.85 12.87
N PHE A 578 -6.20 20.55 11.91
CA PHE A 578 -7.63 20.36 11.61
C PHE A 578 -7.90 19.00 10.96
N TRP A 579 -7.09 18.58 10.01
CA TRP A 579 -7.18 17.24 9.42
C TRP A 579 -6.96 16.12 10.44
N GLU A 580 -6.04 16.35 11.37
CA GLU A 580 -5.79 15.41 12.47
C GLU A 580 -7.00 15.30 13.42
N ILE A 581 -7.80 16.37 13.63
CA ILE A 581 -9.02 16.32 14.47
C ILE A 581 -10.00 15.28 13.92
N PHE A 582 -10.22 15.23 12.60
CA PHE A 582 -11.08 14.20 12.00
C PHE A 582 -10.56 12.80 12.28
N ALA A 583 -9.27 12.58 12.06
CA ALA A 583 -8.64 11.29 12.28
C ALA A 583 -8.75 10.84 13.76
N LYS A 584 -8.55 11.77 14.69
CA LYS A 584 -8.66 11.52 16.14
C LYS A 584 -10.09 11.25 16.61
N LEU A 585 -11.08 11.91 16.00
CA LEU A 585 -12.48 11.60 16.26
C LEU A 585 -12.81 10.15 15.87
N GLY A 586 -12.38 9.69 14.68
CA GLY A 586 -12.57 8.30 14.29
C GLY A 586 -11.92 7.32 15.27
N GLU A 587 -10.69 7.60 15.71
CA GLU A 587 -10.01 6.81 16.74
C GLU A 587 -10.82 6.75 18.06
N LEU A 588 -11.34 7.88 18.52
CA LEU A 588 -12.12 7.98 19.78
C LEU A 588 -13.43 7.19 19.71
N PHE A 589 -14.20 7.34 18.63
CA PHE A 589 -15.45 6.60 18.46
C PHE A 589 -15.22 5.09 18.40
N VAL A 590 -14.18 4.66 17.69
CA VAL A 590 -13.81 3.23 17.62
C VAL A 590 -13.34 2.72 18.97
N ALA A 591 -12.48 3.45 19.67
CA ALA A 591 -11.98 3.06 20.99
C ALA A 591 -13.11 2.96 22.04
N ASP A 592 -14.03 3.92 22.04
CA ASP A 592 -15.19 3.91 22.95
C ASP A 592 -16.13 2.73 22.67
N SER A 593 -16.45 2.47 21.39
CA SER A 593 -17.34 1.37 21.00
C SER A 593 -16.85 -0.01 21.48
N GLN A 594 -15.55 -0.14 21.67
CA GLN A 594 -14.89 -1.38 22.10
C GLN A 594 -14.51 -1.36 23.59
N GLY A 595 -14.84 -0.29 24.34
CA GLY A 595 -14.42 -0.13 25.72
C GLY A 595 -12.89 0.02 25.92
N LYS A 596 -12.16 0.41 24.86
CA LYS A 596 -10.69 0.48 24.81
C LYS A 596 -10.15 1.93 24.71
N LEU A 597 -10.81 2.88 25.35
CA LEU A 597 -10.35 4.28 25.39
C LEU A 597 -8.93 4.45 25.97
N SER A 598 -8.51 3.51 26.83
CA SER A 598 -7.15 3.47 27.36
C SER A 598 -6.07 3.43 26.26
N VAL A 599 -6.35 2.74 25.15
CA VAL A 599 -5.42 2.64 24.00
C VAL A 599 -5.24 4.02 23.34
N PHE A 600 -6.33 4.80 23.20
CA PHE A 600 -6.24 6.17 22.68
C PHE A 600 -5.40 7.07 23.61
N PHE A 601 -5.70 7.07 24.91
CA PHE A 601 -4.98 7.93 25.86
C PHE A 601 -3.52 7.51 26.04
N ARG A 602 -3.20 6.23 25.93
CA ARG A 602 -1.84 5.72 25.87
C ARG A 602 -1.06 6.35 24.73
N LYS A 603 -1.59 6.28 23.49
CA LYS A 603 -0.99 6.87 22.30
C LYS A 603 -0.81 8.38 22.45
N SER A 604 -1.83 9.06 22.94
CA SER A 604 -1.82 10.51 23.16
C SER A 604 -0.77 10.94 24.20
N PHE A 605 -0.64 10.18 25.29
CA PHE A 605 0.39 10.43 26.31
C PHE A 605 1.81 10.33 25.73
N TYR A 606 2.09 9.32 24.91
CA TYR A 606 3.41 9.21 24.26
C TYR A 606 3.70 10.40 23.36
N GLN A 607 2.75 10.87 22.59
CA GLN A 607 2.92 12.06 21.76
C GLN A 607 3.18 13.31 22.63
N TYR A 608 2.45 13.45 23.73
CA TYR A 608 2.69 14.52 24.68
C TYR A 608 4.10 14.48 25.29
N VAL A 609 4.61 13.29 25.65
CA VAL A 609 5.99 13.13 26.15
C VAL A 609 7.01 13.68 25.17
N PHE A 610 6.88 13.37 23.88
CA PHE A 610 7.76 13.92 22.85
C PHE A 610 7.68 15.45 22.78
N CYS A 611 6.47 15.99 22.79
CA CYS A 611 6.27 17.45 22.78
C CYS A 611 6.86 18.13 24.00
N GLN A 612 6.69 17.53 25.19
CA GLN A 612 7.20 18.11 26.45
C GLN A 612 8.74 18.14 26.49
N ILE A 613 9.38 17.08 26.01
CA ILE A 613 10.85 17.01 25.93
C ILE A 613 11.35 18.06 24.94
N ASP A 614 10.77 18.11 23.72
CA ASP A 614 11.13 19.08 22.69
C ASP A 614 10.92 20.53 23.19
N TYR A 615 9.79 20.82 23.84
CA TYR A 615 9.48 22.09 24.44
C TYR A 615 10.56 22.53 25.46
N ASN A 616 10.96 21.60 26.34
CA ASN A 616 11.98 21.88 27.35
C ASN A 616 13.36 22.11 26.70
N VAL A 617 13.73 21.32 25.67
CA VAL A 617 14.99 21.51 24.93
C VAL A 617 15.03 22.88 24.24
N LEU A 618 13.94 23.23 23.54
CA LEU A 618 13.83 24.51 22.83
C LEU A 618 13.77 25.73 23.80
N SER A 619 13.40 25.50 25.05
CA SER A 619 13.35 26.53 26.09
C SER A 619 14.69 26.76 26.82
N LEU A 620 15.73 25.98 26.56
CA LEU A 620 17.05 26.17 27.15
C LEU A 620 17.67 27.53 26.76
N SER A 621 18.37 28.15 27.67
CA SER A 621 19.07 29.43 27.42
C SER A 621 20.43 29.29 26.72
N LYS A 622 20.97 28.07 26.61
CA LYS A 622 22.27 27.74 26.01
C LYS A 622 22.08 26.90 24.74
N ASN A 623 23.16 26.64 24.03
CA ASN A 623 23.16 25.69 22.93
C ASN A 623 22.67 24.31 23.40
N SER A 624 21.91 23.64 22.57
CA SER A 624 21.30 22.35 22.89
C SER A 624 22.19 21.18 22.37
N SER A 625 22.21 20.09 23.13
CA SER A 625 22.98 18.88 22.78
C SER A 625 22.18 17.62 23.02
N ILE A 626 22.66 16.49 22.48
CA ILE A 626 22.06 15.17 22.74
C ILE A 626 22.03 14.88 24.24
N GLU A 627 23.05 15.25 24.98
CA GLU A 627 23.14 15.10 26.43
C GLU A 627 22.05 15.91 27.17
N ASP A 628 21.75 17.12 26.71
CA ASP A 628 20.65 17.92 27.27
C ASP A 628 19.30 17.24 27.06
N ILE A 629 19.06 16.62 25.87
CA ILE A 629 17.83 15.87 25.62
C ILE A 629 17.70 14.69 26.58
N LEU A 630 18.74 13.89 26.76
CA LEU A 630 18.73 12.76 27.66
C LEU A 630 18.53 13.17 29.13
N LYS A 631 19.15 14.28 29.55
CA LYS A 631 18.98 14.83 30.86
C LYS A 631 17.54 15.32 31.08
N ILE A 632 17.00 16.13 30.18
CA ILE A 632 15.62 16.63 30.25
C ILE A 632 14.63 15.49 30.30
N LYS A 633 14.84 14.47 29.46
CA LYS A 633 14.00 13.27 29.45
C LYS A 633 14.03 12.57 30.81
N SER A 634 15.20 12.36 31.38
CA SER A 634 15.35 11.75 32.70
C SER A 634 14.67 12.57 33.80
N GLU A 635 14.86 13.89 33.81
CA GLU A 635 14.22 14.79 34.77
C GLU A 635 12.69 14.76 34.64
N PHE A 636 12.17 14.77 33.42
CA PHE A 636 10.73 14.67 33.16
C PHE A 636 10.13 13.36 33.65
N PHE A 637 10.74 12.21 33.30
CA PHE A 637 10.24 10.92 33.74
C PHE A 637 10.32 10.72 35.24
N ASN A 638 11.39 11.20 35.89
CA ASN A 638 11.47 11.23 37.34
C ASN A 638 10.37 12.10 37.97
N SER A 639 10.03 13.24 37.37
CA SER A 639 8.97 14.14 37.86
C SER A 639 7.58 13.51 37.82
N ILE A 640 7.34 12.56 36.91
CA ILE A 640 6.09 11.80 36.80
C ILE A 640 6.15 10.43 37.44
N GLY A 641 7.24 10.11 38.19
CA GLY A 641 7.36 8.88 38.97
C GLY A 641 7.75 7.63 38.20
N LEU A 642 8.24 7.77 36.96
CA LEU A 642 8.76 6.63 36.18
C LEU A 642 10.23 6.36 36.59
N LEU A 643 10.57 5.06 36.70
CA LEU A 643 11.91 4.65 37.14
C LEU A 643 12.97 4.94 36.07
N PRO A 644 14.18 5.37 36.48
CA PRO A 644 15.29 5.65 35.54
C PRO A 644 15.68 4.43 34.69
N GLU A 645 15.55 3.22 35.22
CA GLU A 645 15.87 1.98 34.51
C GLU A 645 14.99 1.75 33.28
N LEU A 646 13.74 2.21 33.33
CA LEU A 646 12.82 2.18 32.17
C LEU A 646 13.26 3.13 31.06
N LEU A 647 14.07 4.12 31.39
CA LEU A 647 14.58 5.13 30.46
C LEU A 647 15.68 4.57 29.56
N GLU A 648 16.45 3.59 30.01
CA GLU A 648 17.62 3.11 29.29
C GLU A 648 17.23 2.57 27.90
N TYR A 649 16.08 1.93 27.82
CA TYR A 649 15.56 1.35 26.56
C TYR A 649 14.83 2.35 25.66
N THR A 650 14.23 3.42 26.23
CA THR A 650 13.47 4.42 25.47
C THR A 650 14.28 5.69 25.19
N GLN A 651 15.49 5.82 25.78
CA GLN A 651 16.25 7.07 25.79
C GLN A 651 16.60 7.56 24.37
N TYR A 652 16.80 6.65 23.39
CA TYR A 652 17.15 7.03 22.03
C TYR A 652 15.96 7.18 21.09
N ASN A 653 14.75 6.76 21.48
CA ASN A 653 13.56 6.89 20.64
C ASN A 653 13.30 8.36 20.25
N PHE A 654 13.61 9.30 21.14
CA PHE A 654 13.44 10.71 20.85
C PHE A 654 14.38 11.19 19.75
N ILE A 655 15.63 10.73 19.77
CA ILE A 655 16.65 11.07 18.76
C ILE A 655 16.30 10.43 17.41
N ASP A 656 15.67 9.26 17.45
CA ASP A 656 15.22 8.53 16.26
C ASP A 656 13.93 9.07 15.64
N TYR A 657 13.13 9.83 16.41
CA TYR A 657 11.85 10.35 15.96
C TYR A 657 12.03 11.52 14.99
N SER A 658 12.29 11.16 13.71
CA SER A 658 12.60 12.13 12.66
C SER A 658 11.52 13.22 12.46
N MET A 659 10.26 12.92 12.78
CA MET A 659 9.14 13.85 12.64
C MET A 659 9.27 15.10 13.53
N LEU A 660 10.03 15.05 14.64
CA LEU A 660 10.26 16.21 15.50
C LEU A 660 11.11 17.27 14.83
N TYR A 661 12.05 16.86 13.98
CA TYR A 661 12.96 17.79 13.32
C TYR A 661 12.72 17.93 11.81
N SER A 662 12.06 16.98 11.16
CA SER A 662 11.71 17.10 9.75
C SER A 662 10.39 17.85 9.50
N LYS A 663 9.46 17.81 10.45
CA LYS A 663 8.16 18.51 10.39
C LYS A 663 7.88 19.18 11.71
N HIS A 664 8.25 20.46 11.84
CA HIS A 664 8.31 21.17 13.10
C HIS A 664 7.16 20.97 14.05
N PHE A 665 6.01 21.25 13.78
CA PHE A 665 4.89 21.17 14.72
C PHE A 665 4.11 19.87 14.63
N TYR A 666 4.62 18.83 13.95
CA TYR A 666 3.87 17.59 13.73
C TYR A 666 3.36 16.92 15.02
N ALA A 667 4.26 16.74 15.99
CA ALA A 667 3.88 16.15 17.27
C ALA A 667 2.96 17.08 18.06
N TYR A 668 3.19 18.39 17.99
CA TYR A 668 2.32 19.40 18.61
C TYR A 668 0.93 19.43 17.96
N ASP A 669 0.84 19.39 16.62
CA ASP A 669 -0.44 19.27 15.89
C ASP A 669 -1.21 18.03 16.35
N ALA A 670 -0.54 16.90 16.56
CA ALA A 670 -1.17 15.66 16.99
C ALA A 670 -1.74 15.76 18.41
N VAL A 671 -0.97 16.29 19.39
CA VAL A 671 -1.46 16.47 20.77
C VAL A 671 -2.57 17.50 20.84
N PHE A 672 -2.42 18.60 20.12
CA PHE A 672 -3.47 19.63 20.03
C PHE A 672 -4.77 19.03 19.48
N SER A 673 -4.67 18.23 18.43
CA SER A 673 -5.82 17.57 17.81
C SER A 673 -6.47 16.52 18.72
N ASP A 674 -5.69 15.79 19.54
CA ASP A 674 -6.22 14.90 20.57
C ASP A 674 -7.08 15.67 21.59
N ILE A 675 -6.61 16.85 22.04
CA ILE A 675 -7.34 17.69 23.01
C ILE A 675 -8.67 18.16 22.41
N ILE A 676 -8.64 18.70 21.20
CA ILE A 676 -9.83 19.23 20.54
C ILE A 676 -10.83 18.10 20.17
N ALA A 677 -10.33 16.99 19.62
CA ALA A 677 -11.18 15.84 19.30
C ALA A 677 -11.86 15.28 20.55
N LEU A 678 -11.16 15.20 21.68
CA LEU A 678 -11.78 14.79 22.96
C LEU A 678 -12.89 15.73 23.38
N GLY A 679 -12.72 17.04 23.20
CA GLY A 679 -13.75 18.03 23.49
C GLY A 679 -15.01 17.85 22.64
N ILE A 680 -14.83 17.75 21.34
CA ILE A 680 -15.92 17.49 20.39
C ILE A 680 -16.60 16.17 20.73
N TYR A 681 -15.83 15.11 20.99
CA TYR A 681 -16.34 13.81 21.39
C TYR A 681 -17.21 13.88 22.68
N LYS A 682 -16.72 14.56 23.74
CA LYS A 682 -17.47 14.76 24.98
C LYS A 682 -18.75 15.58 24.77
N TYR A 683 -18.66 16.61 23.93
CA TYR A 683 -19.83 17.39 23.53
C TYR A 683 -20.89 16.53 22.83
N SER A 684 -20.45 15.66 21.90
CA SER A 684 -21.35 14.75 21.21
C SER A 684 -22.08 13.81 22.16
N LYS A 685 -21.33 13.22 23.11
CA LYS A 685 -21.94 12.33 24.13
C LYS A 685 -22.93 13.07 25.02
N LYS A 686 -22.63 14.30 25.39
CA LYS A 686 -23.54 15.12 26.21
C LYS A 686 -24.86 15.43 25.51
N LEU A 687 -24.83 15.69 24.19
CA LEU A 687 -25.99 16.03 23.38
C LEU A 687 -26.61 14.84 22.65
N ASN A 688 -25.98 13.67 22.78
CA ASN A 688 -26.36 12.43 22.08
C ASN A 688 -26.34 12.58 20.55
N TYR A 689 -25.34 13.31 20.04
CA TYR A 689 -25.11 13.43 18.60
C TYR A 689 -24.45 12.17 18.04
N SER A 690 -24.91 11.74 16.88
CA SER A 690 -24.25 10.72 16.07
C SER A 690 -22.94 11.24 15.45
N PHE A 691 -22.11 10.33 15.01
CA PHE A 691 -20.88 10.70 14.28
C PHE A 691 -21.16 11.54 13.04
N GLY A 692 -22.16 11.16 12.22
CA GLY A 692 -22.54 11.89 11.02
C GLY A 692 -23.01 13.33 11.30
N GLU A 693 -23.76 13.56 12.39
CA GLU A 693 -24.16 14.90 12.80
C GLU A 693 -22.95 15.76 13.15
N ILE A 694 -21.97 15.20 13.88
CA ILE A 694 -20.74 15.93 14.23
C ILE A 694 -19.94 16.28 12.99
N ILE A 695 -19.75 15.31 12.09
CA ILE A 695 -19.01 15.55 10.84
C ILE A 695 -19.71 16.62 9.99
N SER A 696 -21.04 16.60 9.95
CA SER A 696 -21.83 17.62 9.25
C SER A 696 -21.63 19.00 9.85
N ILE A 697 -21.57 19.13 11.18
CA ILE A 697 -21.27 20.38 11.86
C ILE A 697 -19.85 20.86 11.51
N ILE A 698 -18.84 20.00 11.65
CA ILE A 698 -17.45 20.36 11.33
C ILE A 698 -17.33 20.74 9.85
N ALA A 699 -17.98 20.01 8.97
CA ALA A 699 -17.96 20.31 7.54
C ALA A 699 -18.65 21.65 7.20
N SER A 700 -19.56 22.15 8.04
CA SER A 700 -20.24 23.44 7.84
C SER A 700 -19.41 24.65 8.26
N ILE A 701 -18.31 24.44 9.01
CA ILE A 701 -17.44 25.52 9.47
C ILE A 701 -16.81 26.24 8.29
N SER A 702 -17.00 27.55 8.20
CA SER A 702 -16.53 28.37 7.08
C SER A 702 -15.06 28.77 7.19
N THR A 703 -14.54 28.82 8.41
CA THR A 703 -13.14 29.16 8.70
C THR A 703 -12.52 28.12 9.59
N PHE A 704 -11.40 27.54 9.15
CA PHE A 704 -10.72 26.45 9.87
C PHE A 704 -9.80 26.98 10.97
N THR A 705 -10.40 27.67 11.94
CA THR A 705 -9.71 28.23 13.09
C THR A 705 -10.17 27.56 14.38
N ILE A 706 -9.35 27.64 15.43
CA ILE A 706 -9.73 27.11 16.73
C ILE A 706 -10.95 27.85 17.32
N ASP A 707 -11.05 29.14 17.06
CA ASP A 707 -12.17 29.93 17.55
C ASP A 707 -13.48 29.49 16.90
N SER A 708 -13.50 29.19 15.61
CA SER A 708 -14.69 28.65 14.94
C SER A 708 -15.12 27.30 15.53
N ILE A 709 -14.17 26.41 15.86
CA ILE A 709 -14.48 25.15 16.53
C ILE A 709 -15.01 25.39 17.96
N LYS A 710 -14.38 26.29 18.71
CA LYS A 710 -14.81 26.66 20.07
C LYS A 710 -16.24 27.18 20.08
N ASP A 711 -16.55 28.09 19.16
CA ASP A 711 -17.88 28.70 19.05
C ASP A 711 -18.95 27.68 18.68
N GLU A 712 -18.66 26.83 17.69
CA GLU A 712 -19.61 25.84 17.20
C GLU A 712 -19.92 24.73 18.22
N PHE A 713 -18.89 24.26 18.94
CA PHE A 713 -19.03 23.21 19.93
C PHE A 713 -19.11 23.71 21.37
N ASN A 714 -19.22 25.03 21.58
CA ASN A 714 -19.25 25.66 22.92
C ASN A 714 -18.15 25.11 23.85
N ILE A 715 -16.90 25.16 23.39
CA ILE A 715 -15.75 24.53 24.03
C ILE A 715 -14.95 25.61 24.80
N GLU A 716 -14.83 25.43 26.14
CA GLU A 716 -13.92 26.19 26.99
C GLU A 716 -12.56 25.49 27.05
N ILE A 717 -11.47 26.16 26.60
CA ILE A 717 -10.14 25.54 26.44
C ILE A 717 -9.57 25.06 27.76
N GLU A 718 -9.68 25.85 28.84
CA GLU A 718 -9.20 25.45 30.15
C GLU A 718 -9.89 24.18 30.65
N SER A 719 -11.20 24.09 30.49
CA SER A 719 -11.99 22.90 30.82
C SER A 719 -11.59 21.69 29.97
N LEU A 720 -11.24 21.90 28.69
CA LEU A 720 -10.74 20.85 27.82
C LEU A 720 -9.42 20.27 28.28
N ILE A 721 -8.47 21.13 28.62
CA ILE A 721 -7.15 20.73 29.10
C ILE A 721 -7.28 19.99 30.42
N GLU A 722 -8.08 20.51 31.37
CA GLU A 722 -8.38 19.82 32.63
C GLU A 722 -8.97 18.42 32.37
N SER A 723 -9.91 18.35 31.45
CA SER A 723 -10.53 17.07 31.04
C SER A 723 -9.52 16.12 30.41
N TYR A 724 -8.68 16.60 29.49
CA TYR A 724 -7.63 15.82 28.85
C TYR A 724 -6.62 15.30 29.86
N VAL A 725 -6.13 16.17 30.75
CA VAL A 725 -5.19 15.80 31.82
C VAL A 725 -5.81 14.80 32.78
N SER A 726 -7.10 14.97 33.13
CA SER A 726 -7.82 13.99 33.96
C SER A 726 -7.86 12.61 33.36
N GLU A 727 -8.13 12.49 32.03
CA GLU A 727 -8.14 11.21 31.35
C GLU A 727 -6.73 10.58 31.27
N ILE A 728 -5.71 11.38 30.99
CA ILE A 728 -4.32 10.89 31.02
C ILE A 728 -3.94 10.40 32.42
N ASN A 729 -4.28 11.16 33.47
CA ASN A 729 -4.03 10.75 34.85
C ASN A 729 -4.79 9.47 35.22
N ASN A 730 -6.04 9.34 34.80
CA ASN A 730 -6.83 8.13 35.02
C ASN A 730 -6.19 6.92 34.30
N PHE A 731 -5.79 7.11 33.05
CA PHE A 731 -5.06 6.09 32.29
C PHE A 731 -3.78 5.66 33.03
N LEU A 732 -2.93 6.61 33.40
CA LEU A 732 -1.65 6.32 34.05
C LEU A 732 -1.81 5.68 35.43
N ASN A 733 -2.84 6.02 36.19
CA ASN A 733 -3.02 5.52 37.56
C ASN A 733 -3.82 4.20 37.65
N ASN A 734 -4.75 3.96 36.75
CA ASN A 734 -5.69 2.82 36.83
C ASN A 734 -5.49 1.78 35.73
N SER A 735 -5.49 2.18 34.48
CA SER A 735 -5.48 1.25 33.36
C SER A 735 -4.07 0.72 33.04
N PHE A 736 -3.05 1.57 33.25
CA PHE A 736 -1.67 1.22 32.98
C PHE A 736 -1.17 0.02 33.80
N LEU A 737 -1.57 -0.05 35.08
CA LEU A 737 -1.15 -1.10 36.00
C LEU A 737 -2.01 -2.38 35.89
N GLU A 738 -3.30 -2.28 35.56
CA GLU A 738 -4.19 -3.43 35.46
C GLU A 738 -4.03 -4.17 34.12
N GLU A 739 -3.90 -3.47 33.01
CA GLU A 739 -3.66 -4.08 31.71
C GLU A 739 -2.33 -4.84 31.69
N MET A 740 -1.30 -4.31 32.31
CA MET A 740 0.01 -4.98 32.43
C MET A 740 -0.05 -6.25 33.29
N LYS A 741 -0.86 -6.28 34.34
CA LYS A 741 -0.97 -7.47 35.21
C LYS A 741 -1.76 -8.59 34.55
N ASP A 742 -2.87 -8.27 33.88
CA ASP A 742 -3.75 -9.25 33.25
C ASP A 742 -3.09 -10.01 32.10
N GLU A 743 -2.26 -9.36 31.33
CA GLU A 743 -1.57 -9.94 30.18
C GLU A 743 -0.32 -10.74 30.56
N TYR A 744 0.42 -10.30 31.57
CA TYR A 744 1.57 -11.04 32.10
C TYR A 744 1.18 -12.41 32.70
N PHE A 745 0.00 -12.49 33.33
CA PHE A 745 -0.50 -13.75 33.91
C PHE A 745 -1.22 -14.66 32.91
N LYS A 746 -1.70 -14.15 31.77
CA LYS A 746 -2.32 -14.96 30.71
C LYS A 746 -1.31 -15.52 29.70
N GLY A 747 -0.10 -15.01 29.64
CA GLY A 747 0.99 -15.44 28.75
C GLY A 747 1.96 -16.46 29.36
N LYS A 748 1.81 -16.82 30.64
CA LYS A 748 2.48 -17.93 31.31
C LYS A 748 1.51 -19.10 31.48
#